data_1612608de590eae137a516e52cd9aae9
#
_entry.id   1612608de590eae137a516e52cd9aae9
#
_cell.length_a   1.000
_cell.length_b   1.000
_cell.length_c   1.000
_cell.angle_alpha   90.00
_cell.angle_beta   90.00
_cell.angle_gamma   90.00
#
_symmetry.space_group_name_H-M   'P 1'
#
loop_
_entity.id
_entity.type
_entity.pdbx_description
1 polymer ?
#
loop_
_entity_poly.entity_id
_entity_poly.type
_entity_poly.pdbx_seq_one_letter_code
_entity_poly.pdbx_strand_id
1 'polypeptide(L)'
;EVRITIDPNYLDEILDDENQQSDHEFHAMFSITKNGVTETVDSVGFRLRGNTSRASEKKSFKVSFDTFINGSEYRGLDKMNLNGEHNDPTILRAKLSWDIFEKMGVKAPRSNHVSLYINDVFYGLYLNVEHIDNEFLKKEFDGDSGNLYKCLYPADLSYRGPNSDDYSNYAAYDLKTNEAENDYSDLASFIEFLNNSSDKDFEEQIHDYLDVDATLRWMAIDVLTGNWDNYRYNKNNFYLYNDPVRNSFTVIPYDYDNTLGIDFMNRDWATRNLYTWDRTGEPRPLTKRLLEVQKFKDWYSYYLNETIETVFNQDSLFPEIDRMKAMIQTSAEADTFRTKDWPALDFEDYDKSFTQALGGHVPYGLKPFITQRTNSALNQLQLNNIYPIIHTSSSRLLTDNGNKTIVVEALVNDDDLNVVSAKLDILEFLNPFELNDAGNGADRIAGDGIYTGSKEIGSYSDDISFYVLAQDQDGKTSRYPQNPAKKLVQENSDVATDLVINELMASNSSTIQDESGSYPDWLEIYNTTDNEISMSGYFLTDDLSNPDKWAFPDTTIPAKGFLLIWTDDDEKEGPMHASFNLSKAGEDAGLYKQNGSDFEAINTITFGAQTTDVSYGRDKDGSAEFVFIDNPTPGKSNGMPVSNEELGSTPKTIQLYQNYPNPFNPSTTISFSLNKQEKVTLEVFNMVGQLVETVTNKIYNAGSHSITFRAENLASGVYFYRLKTSEKVFSKRFTLIK
;
A
#
# COMPACT_ATOMS: atom_id res chain seq x y z
N GLU A 1 -22.26 1.36 13.05
CA GLU A 1 -22.76 2.45 13.88
C GLU A 1 -21.83 2.68 15.06
N VAL A 2 -21.51 3.94 15.36
CA VAL A 2 -20.85 4.36 16.61
C VAL A 2 -21.85 5.08 17.48
N ARG A 3 -21.90 4.75 18.76
CA ARG A 3 -22.78 5.41 19.75
C ARG A 3 -21.97 5.92 20.94
N ILE A 4 -22.19 7.18 21.29
CA ILE A 4 -21.64 7.83 22.48
C ILE A 4 -22.79 8.11 23.44
N THR A 5 -22.66 7.61 24.67
CA THR A 5 -23.56 7.97 25.77
C THR A 5 -22.81 8.85 26.75
N ILE A 6 -23.28 10.08 26.93
CA ILE A 6 -22.61 11.11 27.72
C ILE A 6 -23.61 11.91 28.53
N ASP A 7 -23.23 12.44 29.70
CA ASP A 7 -24.07 13.37 30.45
C ASP A 7 -24.49 14.57 29.56
N PRO A 8 -25.78 14.89 29.46
CA PRO A 8 -26.25 16.02 28.66
C PRO A 8 -25.54 17.34 28.97
N ASN A 9 -25.23 17.59 30.24
CA ASN A 9 -24.53 18.83 30.64
C ASN A 9 -23.07 18.85 30.08
N TYR A 10 -22.40 17.71 30.02
CA TYR A 10 -21.07 17.62 29.40
C TYR A 10 -21.15 17.82 27.88
N LEU A 11 -22.18 17.29 27.23
CA LEU A 11 -22.40 17.51 25.82
C LEU A 11 -22.66 18.98 25.51
N ASP A 12 -23.49 19.63 26.30
CA ASP A 12 -23.76 21.06 26.18
C ASP A 12 -22.49 21.89 26.34
N GLU A 13 -21.61 21.52 27.31
CA GLU A 13 -20.33 22.18 27.53
C GLU A 13 -19.36 21.97 26.37
N ILE A 14 -19.30 20.74 25.76
CA ILE A 14 -18.51 20.44 24.59
C ILE A 14 -18.93 21.28 23.37
N LEU A 15 -20.23 21.49 23.21
CA LEU A 15 -20.82 22.16 22.05
C LEU A 15 -20.94 23.69 22.23
N ASP A 16 -20.67 24.23 23.44
CA ASP A 16 -20.67 25.66 23.70
C ASP A 16 -19.60 26.39 22.90
N ASP A 17 -19.94 27.44 22.20
CA ASP A 17 -19.05 28.25 21.41
C ASP A 17 -17.88 28.85 22.20
N GLU A 18 -18.05 29.11 23.50
CA GLU A 18 -17.01 29.59 24.40
C GLU A 18 -15.93 28.52 24.65
N ASN A 19 -16.30 27.23 24.51
CA ASN A 19 -15.44 26.08 24.76
C ASN A 19 -14.85 25.44 23.48
N GLN A 20 -15.11 26.00 22.30
CA GLN A 20 -14.68 25.42 21.02
C GLN A 20 -13.19 25.06 20.94
N GLN A 21 -12.33 25.79 21.62
CA GLN A 21 -10.87 25.55 21.64
C GLN A 21 -10.41 24.67 22.80
N SER A 22 -11.35 24.19 23.64
CA SER A 22 -11.00 23.30 24.75
C SER A 22 -10.60 21.91 24.28
N ASP A 23 -9.50 21.39 24.83
CA ASP A 23 -9.06 20.01 24.65
C ASP A 23 -9.44 19.13 25.87
N HIS A 24 -10.31 19.64 26.77
CA HIS A 24 -10.81 18.88 27.90
C HIS A 24 -11.63 17.67 27.40
N GLU A 25 -11.30 16.48 27.92
CA GLU A 25 -12.01 15.23 27.61
C GLU A 25 -13.03 14.93 28.70
N PHE A 26 -14.29 14.77 28.30
CA PHE A 26 -15.40 14.45 29.21
C PHE A 26 -15.65 12.94 29.21
N HIS A 27 -16.04 12.43 30.37
CA HIS A 27 -16.36 11.02 30.54
C HIS A 27 -17.59 10.62 29.73
N ALA A 28 -17.46 9.57 28.92
CA ALA A 28 -18.54 9.00 28.13
C ALA A 28 -18.41 7.48 28.07
N MET A 29 -19.45 6.82 27.58
CA MET A 29 -19.46 5.43 27.18
C MET A 29 -19.47 5.36 25.65
N PHE A 30 -18.63 4.50 25.10
CA PHE A 30 -18.54 4.21 23.68
C PHE A 30 -19.14 2.86 23.36
N SER A 31 -19.88 2.75 22.28
CA SER A 31 -20.22 1.45 21.68
C SER A 31 -20.18 1.52 20.17
N ILE A 32 -19.81 0.40 19.55
CA ILE A 32 -19.79 0.23 18.11
C ILE A 32 -20.56 -1.03 17.73
N THR A 33 -21.37 -0.92 16.69
CA THR A 33 -22.11 -2.06 16.13
C THR A 33 -21.63 -2.32 14.70
N LYS A 34 -21.06 -3.50 14.45
CA LYS A 34 -20.63 -4.01 13.15
C LYS A 34 -21.33 -5.34 12.90
N ASN A 35 -21.97 -5.53 11.77
CA ASN A 35 -22.65 -6.78 11.38
C ASN A 35 -23.64 -7.33 12.44
N GLY A 36 -24.30 -6.44 13.19
CA GLY A 36 -25.27 -6.80 14.24
C GLY A 36 -24.64 -7.19 15.58
N VAL A 37 -23.32 -7.16 15.70
CA VAL A 37 -22.60 -7.34 16.97
C VAL A 37 -22.27 -5.97 17.55
N THR A 38 -22.53 -5.77 18.84
CA THR A 38 -22.24 -4.52 19.56
C THR A 38 -21.15 -4.77 20.60
N GLU A 39 -20.10 -3.99 20.53
CA GLU A 39 -19.02 -3.93 21.52
C GLU A 39 -19.12 -2.61 22.27
N THR A 40 -18.74 -2.60 23.55
CA THR A 40 -18.88 -1.44 24.44
C THR A 40 -17.62 -1.23 25.26
N VAL A 41 -17.19 0.03 25.37
CA VAL A 41 -16.15 0.47 26.33
C VAL A 41 -16.81 1.50 27.27
N ASP A 42 -16.88 1.17 28.54
CA ASP A 42 -17.70 1.91 29.51
C ASP A 42 -17.12 3.26 29.96
N SER A 43 -15.83 3.49 29.70
CA SER A 43 -15.15 4.69 30.22
C SER A 43 -14.16 5.23 29.19
N VAL A 44 -14.59 6.22 28.41
CA VAL A 44 -13.79 6.88 27.38
C VAL A 44 -13.79 8.39 27.55
N GLY A 45 -12.72 9.05 27.08
CA GLY A 45 -12.70 10.49 26.92
C GLY A 45 -13.39 10.90 25.63
N PHE A 46 -14.25 11.93 25.67
CA PHE A 46 -14.93 12.46 24.50
C PHE A 46 -14.80 13.97 24.44
N ARG A 47 -14.43 14.53 23.27
CA ARG A 47 -14.27 15.96 23.06
C ARG A 47 -14.37 16.38 21.59
N LEU A 48 -14.41 17.69 21.34
CA LEU A 48 -14.20 18.23 19.99
C LEU A 48 -12.77 18.01 19.52
N ARG A 49 -12.61 17.88 18.20
CA ARG A 49 -11.30 17.86 17.54
C ARG A 49 -11.28 18.78 16.30
N GLY A 50 -10.07 18.98 15.78
CA GLY A 50 -9.83 19.80 14.61
C GLY A 50 -9.44 21.23 14.98
N ASN A 51 -9.32 22.07 13.97
CA ASN A 51 -9.05 23.49 14.10
C ASN A 51 -10.25 24.28 13.55
N THR A 52 -10.33 24.47 12.23
CA THR A 52 -11.42 25.19 11.55
C THR A 52 -12.77 24.47 11.69
N SER A 53 -12.77 23.13 11.69
CA SER A 53 -13.96 22.29 11.85
C SER A 53 -14.68 22.47 13.20
N ARG A 54 -13.99 23.01 14.21
CA ARG A 54 -14.63 23.30 15.51
C ARG A 54 -15.68 24.41 15.43
N ALA A 55 -15.57 25.31 14.43
CA ALA A 55 -16.53 26.39 14.21
C ALA A 55 -17.69 26.01 13.27
N SER A 56 -17.60 24.87 12.54
CA SER A 56 -18.67 24.43 11.64
C SER A 56 -19.92 23.92 12.40
N GLU A 57 -21.06 23.84 11.72
CA GLU A 57 -22.27 23.23 12.30
C GLU A 57 -22.05 21.73 12.53
N LYS A 58 -21.40 21.04 11.58
CA LYS A 58 -21.01 19.63 11.71
C LYS A 58 -19.66 19.52 12.38
N LYS A 59 -19.66 19.34 13.69
CA LYS A 59 -18.45 19.20 14.51
C LYS A 59 -17.74 17.90 14.25
N SER A 60 -16.41 17.88 14.41
CA SER A 60 -15.60 16.66 14.49
C SER A 60 -15.30 16.31 15.94
N PHE A 61 -15.23 15.00 16.25
CA PHE A 61 -15.04 14.52 17.62
C PHE A 61 -13.82 13.58 17.71
N LYS A 62 -13.31 13.43 18.92
CA LYS A 62 -12.30 12.45 19.30
C LYS A 62 -12.82 11.61 20.46
N VAL A 63 -12.62 10.31 20.36
CA VAL A 63 -12.76 9.34 21.45
C VAL A 63 -11.37 8.93 21.89
N SER A 64 -11.07 8.95 23.19
CA SER A 64 -9.82 8.44 23.77
C SER A 64 -10.18 7.32 24.75
N PHE A 65 -9.64 6.13 24.52
CA PHE A 65 -10.01 4.95 25.29
C PHE A 65 -9.23 4.84 26.61
N ASP A 66 -8.05 5.43 26.69
CA ASP A 66 -7.13 5.37 27.83
C ASP A 66 -7.24 6.55 28.81
N THR A 67 -8.07 7.57 28.55
CA THR A 67 -8.14 8.81 29.35
C THR A 67 -8.46 8.57 30.83
N PHE A 68 -9.40 7.69 31.13
CA PHE A 68 -9.89 7.45 32.49
C PHE A 68 -9.44 6.09 33.05
N ILE A 69 -9.09 5.15 32.19
CA ILE A 69 -8.60 3.83 32.55
C ILE A 69 -7.31 3.58 31.78
N ASN A 70 -6.19 3.66 32.45
CA ASN A 70 -4.88 3.49 31.86
C ASN A 70 -4.73 2.10 31.20
N GLY A 71 -4.30 2.08 29.94
CA GLY A 71 -4.16 0.86 29.13
C GLY A 71 -5.50 0.30 28.62
N SER A 72 -6.59 1.06 28.72
CA SER A 72 -7.85 0.72 28.04
C SER A 72 -7.73 1.07 26.56
N GLU A 73 -8.15 0.16 25.71
CA GLU A 73 -8.08 0.30 24.25
C GLU A 73 -9.32 -0.34 23.61
N TYR A 74 -9.56 0.00 22.35
CA TYR A 74 -10.54 -0.68 21.53
C TYR A 74 -9.84 -1.34 20.35
N ARG A 75 -9.68 -2.66 20.37
CA ARG A 75 -9.02 -3.46 19.31
C ARG A 75 -7.64 -2.90 18.94
N GLY A 76 -6.78 -2.66 19.91
CA GLY A 76 -5.45 -2.09 19.71
C GLY A 76 -5.45 -0.58 19.36
N LEU A 77 -6.55 0.14 19.54
CA LEU A 77 -6.64 1.57 19.32
C LEU A 77 -6.78 2.33 20.64
N ASP A 78 -5.89 3.25 20.90
CA ASP A 78 -5.99 4.21 22.00
C ASP A 78 -7.00 5.32 21.72
N LYS A 79 -7.18 5.66 20.45
CA LYS A 79 -7.97 6.84 20.02
C LYS A 79 -8.72 6.57 18.72
N MET A 80 -9.89 7.16 18.61
CA MET A 80 -10.70 7.17 17.38
C MET A 80 -11.06 8.60 16.99
N ASN A 81 -10.80 8.96 15.73
CA ASN A 81 -11.20 10.25 15.18
C ASN A 81 -12.50 10.10 14.39
N LEU A 82 -13.47 10.96 14.70
CA LEU A 82 -14.75 11.04 14.00
C LEU A 82 -14.81 12.39 13.28
N ASN A 83 -14.37 12.41 12.02
CA ASN A 83 -14.32 13.60 11.20
C ASN A 83 -15.68 13.91 10.59
N GLY A 84 -16.16 15.14 10.79
CA GLY A 84 -17.43 15.61 10.22
C GLY A 84 -17.38 15.90 8.73
N GLU A 85 -16.18 15.97 8.13
CA GLU A 85 -15.95 16.30 6.70
C GLU A 85 -16.68 17.60 6.30
N HIS A 86 -16.50 18.65 7.10
CA HIS A 86 -17.27 19.89 7.01
C HIS A 86 -17.04 20.67 5.69
N ASN A 87 -15.91 20.46 5.01
CA ASN A 87 -15.61 21.08 3.71
C ASN A 87 -16.08 20.21 2.53
N ASP A 88 -16.37 18.93 2.77
CA ASP A 88 -16.74 17.99 1.72
C ASP A 88 -18.23 17.62 1.76
N PRO A 89 -19.05 18.19 0.88
CA PRO A 89 -20.48 17.83 0.81
C PRO A 89 -20.72 16.38 0.40
N THR A 90 -19.73 15.71 -0.19
CA THR A 90 -19.86 14.31 -0.63
C THR A 90 -19.47 13.31 0.47
N ILE A 91 -18.69 13.73 1.46
CA ILE A 91 -18.13 12.88 2.52
C ILE A 91 -17.28 11.71 1.94
N LEU A 92 -16.70 11.87 0.73
CA LEU A 92 -15.91 10.86 0.05
C LEU A 92 -14.47 11.27 -0.25
N ARG A 93 -14.15 12.59 -0.27
CA ARG A 93 -12.85 13.06 -0.77
C ARG A 93 -11.69 12.56 0.07
N ALA A 94 -11.77 12.71 1.38
CA ALA A 94 -10.76 12.18 2.27
C ALA A 94 -10.65 10.65 2.17
N LYS A 95 -11.79 9.93 2.18
CA LYS A 95 -11.83 8.47 2.06
C LYS A 95 -11.13 7.99 0.78
N LEU A 96 -11.47 8.57 -0.37
CA LEU A 96 -10.85 8.23 -1.66
C LEU A 96 -9.35 8.51 -1.65
N SER A 97 -8.93 9.62 -1.03
CA SER A 97 -7.50 9.96 -0.94
C SER A 97 -6.74 8.93 -0.09
N TRP A 98 -7.30 8.48 1.04
CA TRP A 98 -6.69 7.44 1.88
C TRP A 98 -6.59 6.11 1.14
N ASP A 99 -7.62 5.71 0.41
CA ASP A 99 -7.62 4.47 -0.39
C ASP A 99 -6.58 4.51 -1.53
N ILE A 100 -6.32 5.69 -2.09
CA ILE A 100 -5.27 5.85 -3.10
C ILE A 100 -3.88 5.64 -2.46
N PHE A 101 -3.62 6.21 -1.28
CA PHE A 101 -2.36 6.00 -0.57
C PHE A 101 -2.13 4.53 -0.24
N GLU A 102 -3.12 3.85 0.31
CA GLU A 102 -3.07 2.44 0.64
C GLU A 102 -2.74 1.59 -0.60
N LYS A 103 -3.49 1.78 -1.70
CA LYS A 103 -3.27 1.06 -2.96
C LYS A 103 -1.89 1.34 -3.60
N MET A 104 -1.32 2.49 -3.35
CA MET A 104 0.02 2.87 -3.81
C MET A 104 1.14 2.50 -2.83
N GLY A 105 0.83 1.80 -1.75
CA GLY A 105 1.80 1.34 -0.76
C GLY A 105 2.46 2.46 0.05
N VAL A 106 1.79 3.61 0.18
CA VAL A 106 2.25 4.71 1.04
C VAL A 106 1.62 4.56 2.43
N LYS A 107 2.44 4.54 3.46
CA LYS A 107 1.98 4.45 4.85
C LYS A 107 1.06 5.62 5.19
N ALA A 108 -0.21 5.33 5.45
CA ALA A 108 -1.25 6.33 5.63
C ALA A 108 -2.35 5.82 6.57
N PRO A 109 -3.10 6.71 7.24
CA PRO A 109 -4.21 6.33 8.10
C PRO A 109 -5.29 5.54 7.35
N ARG A 110 -5.77 4.45 7.93
CA ARG A 110 -7.00 3.77 7.48
C ARG A 110 -8.21 4.64 7.75
N SER A 111 -9.27 4.45 6.97
CA SER A 111 -10.51 5.21 7.18
C SER A 111 -11.76 4.43 6.79
N ASN A 112 -12.86 4.71 7.52
CA ASN A 112 -14.16 4.10 7.26
C ASN A 112 -15.30 5.06 7.60
N HIS A 113 -16.42 4.94 6.89
CA HIS A 113 -17.63 5.68 7.22
C HIS A 113 -18.35 5.05 8.41
N VAL A 114 -18.82 5.89 9.32
CA VAL A 114 -19.62 5.49 10.48
C VAL A 114 -20.82 6.40 10.67
N SER A 115 -21.97 5.82 11.01
CA SER A 115 -23.13 6.56 11.49
C SER A 115 -22.96 6.87 12.98
N LEU A 116 -22.85 8.15 13.35
CA LEU A 116 -22.66 8.58 14.73
C LEU A 116 -23.98 8.90 15.41
N TYR A 117 -24.19 8.32 16.59
CA TYR A 117 -25.27 8.67 17.51
C TYR A 117 -24.69 9.20 18.83
N ILE A 118 -25.25 10.28 19.36
CA ILE A 118 -24.91 10.80 20.68
C ILE A 118 -26.21 10.85 21.50
N ASN A 119 -26.22 10.16 22.63
CA ASN A 119 -27.42 9.99 23.45
C ASN A 119 -28.65 9.55 22.64
N ASP A 120 -28.45 8.52 21.79
CA ASP A 120 -29.45 7.96 20.86
C ASP A 120 -29.97 8.90 19.77
N VAL A 121 -29.45 10.12 19.67
CA VAL A 121 -29.76 11.05 18.58
C VAL A 121 -28.79 10.86 17.45
N PHE A 122 -29.26 10.67 16.22
CA PHE A 122 -28.40 10.58 15.03
C PHE A 122 -27.72 11.93 14.76
N TYR A 123 -26.39 11.94 14.86
CA TYR A 123 -25.58 13.16 14.67
C TYR A 123 -25.07 13.28 13.21
N GLY A 124 -25.16 12.23 12.44
CA GLY A 124 -24.81 12.24 11.02
C GLY A 124 -23.87 11.11 10.61
N LEU A 125 -23.44 11.20 9.36
CA LEU A 125 -22.43 10.32 8.78
C LEU A 125 -21.04 10.94 8.97
N TYR A 126 -20.11 10.20 9.55
CA TYR A 126 -18.76 10.63 9.88
C TYR A 126 -17.73 9.76 9.15
N LEU A 127 -16.57 10.30 8.89
CA LEU A 127 -15.40 9.52 8.51
C LEU A 127 -14.57 9.25 9.77
N ASN A 128 -14.48 7.97 10.16
CA ASN A 128 -13.49 7.53 11.13
C ASN A 128 -12.15 7.44 10.43
N VAL A 129 -11.16 8.19 10.89
CA VAL A 129 -9.78 8.19 10.38
C VAL A 129 -8.84 7.76 11.50
N GLU A 130 -8.01 6.77 11.24
CA GLU A 130 -7.01 6.26 12.18
C GLU A 130 -6.17 7.40 12.75
N HIS A 131 -5.89 7.34 14.05
CA HIS A 131 -5.02 8.33 14.68
C HIS A 131 -3.57 7.97 14.42
N ILE A 132 -2.73 8.97 14.08
CA ILE A 132 -1.29 8.77 13.90
C ILE A 132 -0.63 8.95 15.26
N ASP A 133 -0.31 7.85 15.93
CA ASP A 133 0.34 7.74 17.24
C ASP A 133 1.21 6.49 17.31
N ASN A 134 1.58 6.04 18.50
CA ASN A 134 2.42 4.86 18.67
C ASN A 134 1.78 3.59 18.11
N GLU A 135 0.45 3.43 18.21
CA GLU A 135 -0.24 2.25 17.69
C GLU A 135 -0.18 2.20 16.17
N PHE A 136 -0.36 3.37 15.52
CA PHE A 136 -0.12 3.49 14.09
C PHE A 136 1.34 3.14 13.71
N LEU A 137 2.32 3.64 14.50
CA LEU A 137 3.74 3.37 14.23
C LEU A 137 4.09 1.89 14.38
N LYS A 138 3.63 1.23 15.44
CA LYS A 138 3.81 -0.22 15.65
C LYS A 138 3.31 -1.05 14.49
N LYS A 139 2.17 -0.64 13.90
CA LYS A 139 1.54 -1.34 12.79
C LYS A 139 2.24 -1.07 11.46
N GLU A 140 2.70 0.15 11.21
CA GLU A 140 3.18 0.57 9.90
C GLU A 140 4.71 0.52 9.76
N PHE A 141 5.45 0.40 10.87
CA PHE A 141 6.90 0.45 10.90
C PHE A 141 7.47 -0.67 11.76
N ASP A 142 8.70 -1.08 11.47
CA ASP A 142 9.42 -2.12 12.22
C ASP A 142 9.83 -1.69 13.64
N GLY A 143 9.45 -0.48 14.07
CA GLY A 143 9.70 0.06 15.39
C GLY A 143 8.97 1.37 15.65
N ASP A 144 8.49 1.57 16.87
CA ASP A 144 7.72 2.74 17.31
C ASP A 144 8.52 3.71 18.19
N SER A 145 9.81 3.43 18.44
CA SER A 145 10.64 4.21 19.37
C SER A 145 11.22 5.50 18.80
N GLY A 146 11.00 5.78 17.52
CA GLY A 146 11.49 6.98 16.84
C GLY A 146 10.66 8.23 17.15
N ASN A 147 11.22 9.39 16.78
CA ASN A 147 10.53 10.67 16.93
C ASN A 147 9.49 10.88 15.86
N LEU A 148 8.25 11.13 16.26
CA LEU A 148 7.13 11.47 15.39
C LEU A 148 6.80 12.96 15.53
N TYR A 149 6.93 13.71 14.45
CA TYR A 149 6.62 15.14 14.40
C TYR A 149 5.35 15.40 13.62
N LYS A 150 4.34 16.00 14.26
CA LYS A 150 3.18 16.58 13.56
C LYS A 150 3.56 17.94 12.99
N CYS A 151 3.52 18.07 11.68
CA CYS A 151 3.93 19.25 10.96
C CYS A 151 2.71 20.11 10.60
N LEU A 152 2.59 21.24 11.28
CA LEU A 152 1.50 22.19 11.16
C LEU A 152 1.97 23.48 10.47
N TYR A 153 1.04 24.35 10.04
CA TYR A 153 1.39 25.62 9.45
C TYR A 153 2.22 26.50 10.40
N PRO A 154 3.38 27.01 9.95
CA PRO A 154 4.00 26.96 8.63
C PRO A 154 5.23 26.02 8.55
N ALA A 155 5.06 24.72 8.65
CA ALA A 155 6.14 23.73 8.59
C ALA A 155 6.77 23.64 7.19
N ASP A 156 7.71 24.53 6.90
CA ASP A 156 8.34 24.69 5.58
C ASP A 156 9.67 23.96 5.40
N LEU A 157 10.21 23.32 6.46
CA LEU A 157 11.51 22.66 6.51
C LEU A 157 12.69 23.58 6.15
N SER A 158 12.54 24.90 6.36
CA SER A 158 13.62 25.85 6.19
C SER A 158 14.58 25.80 7.38
N TYR A 159 15.89 25.99 7.10
CA TYR A 159 16.92 26.01 8.13
C TYR A 159 16.73 27.17 9.10
N ARG A 160 16.75 26.87 10.41
CA ARG A 160 16.56 27.83 11.51
C ARG A 160 17.74 27.88 12.44
N GLY A 161 18.63 26.90 12.39
CA GLY A 161 19.83 26.76 13.22
C GLY A 161 20.18 25.29 13.41
N PRO A 162 21.36 24.99 13.95
CA PRO A 162 21.85 23.61 14.09
C PRO A 162 21.37 22.88 15.37
N ASN A 163 20.67 23.59 16.27
CA ASN A 163 20.36 23.04 17.59
C ASN A 163 18.92 22.54 17.67
N SER A 164 18.66 21.56 18.54
CA SER A 164 17.33 21.06 18.88
C SER A 164 16.38 22.20 19.27
N ASP A 165 16.82 23.16 20.09
CA ASP A 165 16.04 24.31 20.54
C ASP A 165 15.55 25.24 19.43
N ASP A 166 16.21 25.27 18.27
CA ASP A 166 15.80 26.08 17.12
C ASP A 166 14.48 25.56 16.50
N TYR A 167 14.10 24.32 16.79
CA TYR A 167 12.90 23.64 16.30
C TYR A 167 11.89 23.34 17.41
N SER A 168 12.31 22.92 18.60
CA SER A 168 11.41 22.66 19.72
C SER A 168 10.63 23.91 20.17
N ASN A 169 11.23 25.09 20.00
CA ASN A 169 10.56 26.37 20.26
C ASN A 169 9.71 26.88 19.07
N TYR A 170 9.68 26.15 17.95
CA TYR A 170 8.94 26.55 16.76
C TYR A 170 7.67 25.70 16.61
N ALA A 171 6.52 26.26 16.94
CA ALA A 171 5.23 25.58 17.05
C ALA A 171 4.74 24.83 15.80
N ALA A 172 5.47 24.92 14.66
CA ALA A 172 5.12 24.21 13.45
C ALA A 172 5.50 22.72 13.49
N TYR A 173 6.41 22.32 14.39
CA TYR A 173 6.83 20.92 14.57
C TYR A 173 6.48 20.47 15.97
N ASP A 174 5.45 19.66 16.11
CA ASP A 174 4.89 19.22 17.38
C ASP A 174 5.26 17.75 17.59
N LEU A 175 6.19 17.47 18.52
CA LEU A 175 6.67 16.13 18.83
C LEU A 175 5.55 15.32 19.50
N LYS A 176 5.26 14.11 19.03
CA LYS A 176 4.15 13.25 19.45
C LYS A 176 4.58 11.95 20.12
N THR A 177 5.85 11.61 20.02
CA THR A 177 6.51 10.52 20.74
C THR A 177 7.70 11.10 21.50
N ASN A 178 8.25 10.41 22.48
CA ASN A 178 9.43 10.86 23.22
C ASN A 178 9.34 12.31 23.74
N GLU A 179 8.11 12.75 24.08
CA GLU A 179 7.83 14.13 24.50
C GLU A 179 8.57 14.52 25.79
N ALA A 180 8.91 13.53 26.63
CA ALA A 180 9.64 13.75 27.88
C ALA A 180 11.11 14.13 27.62
N GLU A 181 11.74 13.55 26.63
CA GLU A 181 13.10 13.85 26.17
C GLU A 181 13.16 15.20 25.46
N ASN A 182 12.11 15.54 24.72
CA ASN A 182 11.95 16.78 23.95
C ASN A 182 13.18 17.10 23.09
N ASP A 183 13.78 16.06 22.47
CA ASP A 183 14.97 16.18 21.65
C ASP A 183 14.61 16.24 20.16
N TYR A 184 14.95 17.34 19.51
CA TYR A 184 14.73 17.60 18.08
C TYR A 184 16.04 17.55 17.29
N SER A 185 17.09 16.95 17.81
CA SER A 185 18.41 16.92 17.16
C SER A 185 18.41 16.20 15.83
N ASP A 186 17.61 15.15 15.68
CA ASP A 186 17.41 14.42 14.42
C ASP A 186 16.73 15.29 13.36
N LEU A 187 15.66 16.00 13.73
CA LEU A 187 14.98 16.96 12.82
C LEU A 187 15.90 18.13 12.45
N ALA A 188 16.67 18.66 13.40
CA ALA A 188 17.65 19.73 13.15
C ALA A 188 18.71 19.26 12.15
N SER A 189 19.27 18.06 12.33
CA SER A 189 20.25 17.45 11.43
C SER A 189 19.69 17.24 10.02
N PHE A 190 18.48 16.71 9.91
CA PHE A 190 17.82 16.54 8.62
C PHE A 190 17.59 17.87 7.91
N ILE A 191 17.05 18.87 8.60
CA ILE A 191 16.78 20.18 8.01
C ILE A 191 18.10 20.91 7.66
N GLU A 192 19.15 20.77 8.47
CA GLU A 192 20.46 21.30 8.15
C GLU A 192 21.01 20.68 6.86
N PHE A 193 20.99 19.35 6.77
CA PHE A 193 21.42 18.65 5.55
C PHE A 193 20.58 19.06 4.33
N LEU A 194 19.27 19.09 4.47
CA LEU A 194 18.32 19.46 3.41
C LEU A 194 18.61 20.85 2.84
N ASN A 195 19.01 21.82 3.65
CA ASN A 195 19.20 23.21 3.22
C ASN A 195 20.64 23.55 2.84
N ASN A 196 21.63 22.92 3.47
CA ASN A 196 23.02 23.38 3.43
C ASN A 196 23.98 22.41 2.71
N SER A 197 23.58 21.16 2.42
CA SER A 197 24.42 20.23 1.66
C SER A 197 24.63 20.71 0.21
N SER A 198 25.78 20.37 -0.39
CA SER A 198 25.99 20.59 -1.82
C SER A 198 25.01 19.76 -2.66
N ASP A 199 24.79 20.14 -3.92
CA ASP A 199 23.87 19.37 -4.79
C ASP A 199 24.36 17.94 -5.00
N LYS A 200 25.67 17.74 -5.08
CA LYS A 200 26.26 16.40 -5.17
C LYS A 200 26.03 15.60 -3.89
N ASP A 201 26.33 16.17 -2.73
CA ASP A 201 26.13 15.46 -1.46
C ASP A 201 24.65 15.16 -1.22
N PHE A 202 23.77 16.08 -1.62
CA PHE A 202 22.31 15.86 -1.54
C PHE A 202 21.88 14.65 -2.38
N GLU A 203 22.28 14.58 -3.64
CA GLU A 203 21.92 13.46 -4.51
C GLU A 203 22.46 12.12 -3.97
N GLU A 204 23.70 12.11 -3.45
CA GLU A 204 24.36 10.88 -2.98
C GLU A 204 23.90 10.42 -1.60
N GLN A 205 23.50 11.34 -0.70
CA GLN A 205 23.31 11.04 0.74
C GLN A 205 21.89 11.30 1.26
N ILE A 206 20.97 11.88 0.46
CA ILE A 206 19.60 12.17 0.95
C ILE A 206 18.88 10.91 1.48
N HIS A 207 19.20 9.74 0.96
CA HIS A 207 18.64 8.47 1.41
C HIS A 207 19.07 8.06 2.84
N ASP A 208 20.14 8.68 3.37
CA ASP A 208 20.54 8.48 4.75
C ASP A 208 19.66 9.27 5.74
N TYR A 209 18.89 10.24 5.22
CA TYR A 209 18.05 11.15 5.99
C TYR A 209 16.57 11.00 5.70
N LEU A 210 16.19 10.49 4.52
CA LEU A 210 14.81 10.49 4.04
C LEU A 210 14.52 9.23 3.22
N ASP A 211 13.35 8.64 3.44
CA ASP A 211 12.77 7.68 2.49
C ASP A 211 12.31 8.44 1.24
N VAL A 212 13.20 8.51 0.26
CA VAL A 212 12.97 9.28 -0.98
C VAL A 212 11.86 8.65 -1.81
N ASP A 213 11.79 7.32 -1.88
CA ASP A 213 10.79 6.60 -2.66
C ASP A 213 9.37 6.90 -2.14
N ALA A 214 9.13 6.67 -0.85
CA ALA A 214 7.84 6.98 -0.20
C ALA A 214 7.49 8.47 -0.33
N THR A 215 8.48 9.36 -0.22
CA THR A 215 8.27 10.82 -0.36
C THR A 215 7.85 11.20 -1.78
N LEU A 216 8.45 10.62 -2.82
CA LEU A 216 8.09 10.89 -4.21
C LEU A 216 6.70 10.35 -4.57
N ARG A 217 6.33 9.17 -4.05
CA ARG A 217 4.96 8.61 -4.17
C ARG A 217 3.94 9.51 -3.49
N TRP A 218 4.22 9.93 -2.24
CA TRP A 218 3.39 10.91 -1.54
C TRP A 218 3.21 12.19 -2.35
N MET A 219 4.29 12.77 -2.88
CA MET A 219 4.24 13.98 -3.71
C MET A 219 3.40 13.78 -4.99
N ALA A 220 3.44 12.60 -5.60
CA ALA A 220 2.66 12.27 -6.78
C ALA A 220 1.16 12.21 -6.46
N ILE A 221 0.79 11.52 -5.38
CA ILE A 221 -0.61 11.42 -4.94
C ILE A 221 -1.16 12.79 -4.54
N ASP A 222 -0.39 13.59 -3.82
CA ASP A 222 -0.76 14.95 -3.43
C ASP A 222 -1.22 15.82 -4.60
N VAL A 223 -0.44 15.83 -5.68
CA VAL A 223 -0.79 16.66 -6.84
C VAL A 223 -1.90 16.03 -7.67
N LEU A 224 -2.00 14.71 -7.74
CA LEU A 224 -3.10 14.05 -8.45
C LEU A 224 -4.44 14.24 -7.74
N THR A 225 -4.47 14.15 -6.42
CA THR A 225 -5.67 14.46 -5.64
C THR A 225 -5.97 15.95 -5.58
N GLY A 226 -5.06 16.79 -6.05
CA GLY A 226 -5.22 18.25 -6.06
C GLY A 226 -5.12 18.86 -4.66
N ASN A 227 -4.42 18.18 -3.75
CA ASN A 227 -4.24 18.65 -2.38
C ASN A 227 -3.43 19.96 -2.36
N TRP A 228 -4.05 21.01 -1.88
CA TRP A 228 -3.39 22.31 -1.73
C TRP A 228 -3.06 22.62 -0.27
N ASP A 229 -3.73 21.96 0.69
CA ASP A 229 -3.52 22.20 2.13
C ASP A 229 -2.44 21.25 2.70
N ASN A 230 -1.40 21.04 1.94
CA ASN A 230 -0.27 20.16 2.23
C ASN A 230 1.05 20.94 2.40
N TYR A 231 2.17 20.21 2.52
CA TYR A 231 3.51 20.79 2.56
C TYR A 231 3.80 21.68 1.34
N ARG A 232 3.50 21.19 0.12
CA ARG A 232 3.93 21.85 -1.13
C ARG A 232 3.32 23.23 -1.32
N TYR A 233 2.04 23.39 -1.00
CA TYR A 233 1.38 24.68 -1.22
C TYR A 233 1.20 25.46 0.08
N ASN A 234 0.65 24.85 1.13
CA ASN A 234 0.27 25.54 2.37
C ASN A 234 1.21 25.28 3.57
N LYS A 235 2.28 24.48 3.45
CA LYS A 235 3.23 24.16 4.55
C LYS A 235 2.54 23.53 5.76
N ASN A 236 1.65 22.58 5.53
CA ASN A 236 0.74 22.04 6.53
C ASN A 236 0.48 20.56 6.31
N ASN A 237 -0.17 19.92 7.26
CA ASN A 237 -0.85 18.63 7.13
C ASN A 237 0.03 17.46 6.65
N PHE A 238 1.11 17.20 7.38
CA PHE A 238 1.92 15.99 7.24
C PHE A 238 2.56 15.65 8.57
N TYR A 239 3.04 14.41 8.71
CA TYR A 239 3.94 14.01 9.77
C TYR A 239 5.29 13.62 9.20
N LEU A 240 6.31 13.71 10.03
CA LEU A 240 7.64 13.15 9.82
C LEU A 240 7.92 12.16 10.93
N TYR A 241 8.21 10.92 10.56
CA TYR A 241 8.64 9.89 11.48
C TYR A 241 10.09 9.53 11.22
N ASN A 242 10.96 9.66 12.21
CA ASN A 242 12.33 9.19 12.15
C ASN A 242 12.35 7.72 12.54
N ASP A 243 12.29 6.83 11.53
CA ASP A 243 12.29 5.38 11.71
C ASP A 243 13.63 4.93 12.32
N PRO A 244 13.66 4.37 13.54
CA PRO A 244 14.89 3.99 14.21
C PRO A 244 15.60 2.81 13.55
N VAL A 245 14.88 1.97 12.81
CA VAL A 245 15.44 0.83 12.09
C VAL A 245 16.14 1.28 10.82
N ARG A 246 15.51 2.16 10.06
CA ARG A 246 16.07 2.74 8.81
C ARG A 246 17.00 3.91 9.08
N ASN A 247 16.86 4.57 10.24
CA ASN A 247 17.54 5.81 10.62
C ASN A 247 17.35 6.91 9.57
N SER A 248 16.12 7.06 9.10
CA SER A 248 15.73 8.05 8.10
C SER A 248 14.28 8.46 8.31
N PHE A 249 13.95 9.68 7.89
CA PHE A 249 12.60 10.19 7.99
C PHE A 249 11.70 9.59 6.90
N THR A 250 10.48 9.22 7.29
CA THR A 250 9.38 8.91 6.38
C THR A 250 8.31 9.98 6.53
N VAL A 251 7.77 10.47 5.40
CA VAL A 251 6.64 11.38 5.39
C VAL A 251 5.35 10.57 5.50
N ILE A 252 4.47 10.95 6.44
CA ILE A 252 3.15 10.34 6.60
C ILE A 252 2.10 11.39 6.24
N PRO A 253 1.18 11.13 5.30
CA PRO A 253 0.13 12.06 4.90
C PRO A 253 -0.86 12.30 6.05
N TYR A 254 -1.42 13.53 6.11
CA TYR A 254 -2.39 13.91 7.12
C TYR A 254 -3.39 14.94 6.57
N ASP A 255 -4.66 14.81 6.95
CA ASP A 255 -5.78 15.75 6.69
C ASP A 255 -6.04 16.01 5.19
N TYR A 256 -6.74 15.06 4.55
CA TYR A 256 -7.02 15.07 3.09
C TYR A 256 -8.46 15.51 2.75
N ASP A 257 -9.12 16.28 3.60
CA ASP A 257 -10.46 16.83 3.34
C ASP A 257 -10.47 17.89 2.22
N ASN A 258 -9.36 18.61 2.05
CA ASN A 258 -9.21 19.70 1.06
C ASN A 258 -8.62 19.19 -0.28
N THR A 259 -9.19 18.13 -0.84
CA THR A 259 -8.73 17.46 -2.06
C THR A 259 -9.82 17.36 -3.12
N LEU A 260 -9.49 16.76 -4.26
CA LEU A 260 -10.42 16.39 -5.35
C LEU A 260 -11.36 17.54 -5.76
N GLY A 261 -10.79 18.74 -5.88
CA GLY A 261 -11.51 19.92 -6.38
C GLY A 261 -12.03 20.88 -5.32
N ILE A 262 -11.79 20.67 -4.03
CA ILE A 262 -12.02 21.70 -3.01
C ILE A 262 -11.03 22.85 -3.18
N ASP A 263 -11.51 24.09 -3.18
CA ASP A 263 -10.69 25.29 -3.40
C ASP A 263 -11.13 26.47 -2.53
N PHE A 264 -10.22 26.96 -1.70
CA PHE A 264 -10.36 28.23 -0.97
C PHE A 264 -9.38 29.30 -1.47
N MET A 265 -8.58 28.99 -2.52
CA MET A 265 -7.49 29.84 -3.00
C MET A 265 -7.80 30.49 -4.36
N ASN A 266 -8.99 30.27 -4.90
CA ASN A 266 -9.41 30.70 -6.23
C ASN A 266 -8.41 30.21 -7.31
N ARG A 267 -8.15 28.89 -7.31
CA ARG A 267 -7.21 28.22 -8.20
C ARG A 267 -7.86 27.00 -8.87
N ASP A 268 -7.42 26.71 -10.09
CA ASP A 268 -7.76 25.47 -10.76
C ASP A 268 -6.72 24.37 -10.43
N TRP A 269 -7.06 23.52 -9.47
CA TRP A 269 -6.20 22.41 -9.04
C TRP A 269 -6.21 21.25 -10.03
N ALA A 270 -7.25 21.13 -10.87
CA ALA A 270 -7.35 20.07 -11.86
C ALA A 270 -6.36 20.22 -13.02
N THR A 271 -5.95 21.45 -13.33
CA THR A 271 -5.02 21.73 -14.44
C THR A 271 -3.65 22.24 -13.99
N ARG A 272 -3.45 22.43 -12.68
CA ARG A 272 -2.19 22.94 -12.13
C ARG A 272 -1.02 22.04 -12.51
N ASN A 273 0.14 22.68 -12.81
CA ASN A 273 1.34 21.99 -13.27
C ASN A 273 1.90 21.06 -12.18
N LEU A 274 2.21 19.82 -12.56
CA LEU A 274 2.70 18.74 -11.68
C LEU A 274 4.04 19.05 -11.03
N TYR A 275 4.95 19.66 -11.79
CA TYR A 275 6.34 19.89 -11.39
C TYR A 275 6.55 21.25 -10.70
N THR A 276 5.63 22.19 -10.88
CA THR A 276 5.66 23.52 -10.27
C THR A 276 4.45 23.74 -9.36
N TRP A 277 4.11 22.71 -8.57
CA TRP A 277 2.96 22.73 -7.66
C TRP A 277 3.15 23.74 -6.51
N ASP A 278 4.38 23.92 -6.07
CA ASP A 278 4.73 24.69 -4.90
C ASP A 278 4.24 26.15 -5.00
N ARG A 279 3.94 26.75 -3.87
CA ARG A 279 3.52 28.14 -3.83
C ARG A 279 4.68 29.07 -4.18
N THR A 280 4.48 29.87 -5.23
CA THR A 280 5.52 30.74 -5.75
C THR A 280 5.95 31.79 -4.71
N GLY A 281 7.27 31.97 -4.56
CA GLY A 281 7.86 32.98 -3.67
C GLY A 281 7.98 32.54 -2.21
N GLU A 282 7.66 31.29 -1.89
CA GLU A 282 7.83 30.71 -0.57
C GLU A 282 8.80 29.52 -0.62
N PRO A 283 9.65 29.32 0.41
CA PRO A 283 10.58 28.18 0.42
C PRO A 283 9.85 26.85 0.56
N ARG A 284 10.32 25.85 -0.20
CA ARG A 284 9.96 24.44 -0.13
C ARG A 284 11.22 23.61 -0.39
N PRO A 285 12.18 23.62 0.54
CA PRO A 285 13.49 23.02 0.28
C PRO A 285 13.39 21.55 -0.08
N LEU A 286 12.51 20.76 0.54
CA LEU A 286 12.35 19.34 0.26
C LEU A 286 11.97 19.09 -1.20
N THR A 287 10.80 19.57 -1.62
CA THR A 287 10.29 19.29 -2.97
C THR A 287 11.13 19.96 -4.05
N LYS A 288 11.65 21.16 -3.77
CA LYS A 288 12.53 21.86 -4.69
C LYS A 288 13.80 21.06 -4.97
N ARG A 289 14.52 20.64 -3.93
CA ARG A 289 15.78 19.91 -4.10
C ARG A 289 15.59 18.53 -4.71
N LEU A 290 14.53 17.80 -4.31
CA LEU A 290 14.21 16.51 -4.94
C LEU A 290 13.95 16.66 -6.44
N LEU A 291 13.16 17.65 -6.88
CA LEU A 291 12.84 17.84 -8.29
C LEU A 291 13.95 18.54 -9.11
N GLU A 292 14.96 19.10 -8.48
CA GLU A 292 16.19 19.61 -9.14
C GLU A 292 17.17 18.47 -9.48
N VAL A 293 17.12 17.32 -8.79
CA VAL A 293 17.87 16.12 -9.16
C VAL A 293 17.11 15.34 -10.24
N GLN A 294 17.73 15.18 -11.41
CA GLN A 294 17.05 14.58 -12.58
C GLN A 294 16.54 13.17 -12.28
N LYS A 295 17.33 12.34 -11.60
CA LYS A 295 16.95 10.99 -11.20
C LYS A 295 15.66 10.97 -10.38
N PHE A 296 15.55 11.82 -9.37
CA PHE A 296 14.35 11.87 -8.52
C PHE A 296 13.16 12.48 -9.25
N LYS A 297 13.40 13.39 -10.17
CA LYS A 297 12.36 13.93 -11.04
C LYS A 297 11.81 12.89 -12.01
N ASP A 298 12.67 12.02 -12.54
CA ASP A 298 12.26 10.89 -13.39
C ASP A 298 11.42 9.89 -12.59
N TRP A 299 11.86 9.50 -11.39
CA TRP A 299 11.10 8.63 -10.50
C TRP A 299 9.76 9.25 -10.09
N TYR A 300 9.72 10.54 -9.80
CA TYR A 300 8.47 11.25 -9.54
C TYR A 300 7.51 11.19 -10.75
N SER A 301 8.03 11.35 -11.96
CA SER A 301 7.24 11.23 -13.20
C SER A 301 6.70 9.81 -13.39
N TYR A 302 7.51 8.81 -13.07
CA TYR A 302 7.09 7.41 -13.09
C TYR A 302 5.95 7.17 -12.08
N TYR A 303 6.08 7.59 -10.82
CA TYR A 303 5.05 7.40 -9.80
C TYR A 303 3.75 8.15 -10.11
N LEU A 304 3.82 9.30 -10.76
CA LEU A 304 2.65 9.97 -11.31
C LEU A 304 1.93 9.08 -12.35
N ASN A 305 2.69 8.51 -13.28
CA ASN A 305 2.13 7.64 -14.32
C ASN A 305 1.58 6.33 -13.74
N GLU A 306 2.34 5.67 -12.87
CA GLU A 306 1.93 4.45 -12.17
C GLU A 306 0.61 4.67 -11.41
N THR A 307 0.51 5.76 -10.65
CA THR A 307 -0.71 6.11 -9.92
C THR A 307 -1.89 6.34 -10.87
N ILE A 308 -1.67 7.00 -12.00
CA ILE A 308 -2.72 7.21 -13.01
C ILE A 308 -3.14 5.88 -13.65
N GLU A 309 -2.21 5.05 -14.06
CA GLU A 309 -2.52 3.80 -14.74
C GLU A 309 -3.22 2.79 -13.84
N THR A 310 -2.84 2.73 -12.57
CA THR A 310 -3.34 1.70 -11.64
C THR A 310 -4.56 2.15 -10.84
N VAL A 311 -4.55 3.35 -10.27
CA VAL A 311 -5.54 3.79 -9.27
C VAL A 311 -6.27 5.07 -9.67
N PHE A 312 -5.53 6.14 -10.06
CA PHE A 312 -6.12 7.46 -10.26
C PHE A 312 -6.66 7.64 -11.69
N ASN A 313 -7.65 6.85 -12.07
CA ASN A 313 -8.29 6.90 -13.38
C ASN A 313 -9.78 6.64 -13.27
N GLN A 314 -10.50 6.87 -14.38
CA GLN A 314 -11.96 6.71 -14.40
C GLN A 314 -12.40 5.26 -14.21
N ASP A 315 -11.65 4.31 -14.77
CA ASP A 315 -12.02 2.89 -14.76
C ASP A 315 -11.90 2.30 -13.35
N SER A 316 -10.96 2.80 -12.54
CA SER A 316 -10.72 2.39 -11.15
C SER A 316 -11.60 3.17 -10.16
N LEU A 317 -11.65 4.51 -10.26
CA LEU A 317 -12.28 5.34 -9.23
C LEU A 317 -13.80 5.53 -9.40
N PHE A 318 -14.34 5.51 -10.63
CA PHE A 318 -15.77 5.75 -10.83
C PHE A 318 -16.65 4.64 -10.24
N PRO A 319 -16.36 3.34 -10.48
CA PRO A 319 -17.10 2.27 -9.82
C PRO A 319 -17.02 2.35 -8.30
N GLU A 320 -15.86 2.72 -7.75
CA GLU A 320 -15.66 2.84 -6.32
C GLU A 320 -16.45 4.00 -5.73
N ILE A 321 -16.47 5.17 -6.38
CA ILE A 321 -17.32 6.30 -6.01
C ILE A 321 -18.79 5.90 -6.00
N ASP A 322 -19.25 5.20 -7.04
CA ASP A 322 -20.65 4.78 -7.14
C ASP A 322 -21.01 3.75 -6.06
N ARG A 323 -20.10 2.81 -5.76
CA ARG A 323 -20.24 1.83 -4.69
C ARG A 323 -20.33 2.50 -3.31
N MET A 324 -19.39 3.40 -3.00
CA MET A 324 -19.38 4.14 -1.74
C MET A 324 -20.62 5.02 -1.60
N LYS A 325 -20.99 5.76 -2.67
CA LYS A 325 -22.21 6.56 -2.70
C LYS A 325 -23.45 5.74 -2.32
N ALA A 326 -23.62 4.59 -2.98
CA ALA A 326 -24.74 3.69 -2.71
C ALA A 326 -24.75 3.18 -1.27
N MET A 327 -23.59 2.90 -0.70
CA MET A 327 -23.43 2.40 0.66
C MET A 327 -23.80 3.46 1.71
N ILE A 328 -23.38 4.73 1.53
CA ILE A 328 -23.56 5.77 2.53
C ILE A 328 -24.83 6.62 2.32
N GLN A 329 -25.51 6.49 1.19
CA GLN A 329 -26.59 7.40 0.75
C GLN A 329 -27.65 7.62 1.83
N THR A 330 -28.19 6.56 2.41
CA THR A 330 -29.26 6.66 3.42
C THR A 330 -28.84 7.48 4.63
N SER A 331 -27.62 7.26 5.14
CA SER A 331 -27.09 8.00 6.29
C SER A 331 -26.72 9.44 5.93
N ALA A 332 -26.18 9.67 4.74
CA ALA A 332 -25.81 11.00 4.26
C ALA A 332 -27.04 11.88 4.03
N GLU A 333 -28.13 11.32 3.47
CA GLU A 333 -29.40 12.03 3.26
C GLU A 333 -30.11 12.36 4.59
N ALA A 334 -29.98 11.49 5.60
CA ALA A 334 -30.50 11.69 6.92
C ALA A 334 -29.69 12.70 7.77
N ASP A 335 -28.47 13.05 7.33
CA ASP A 335 -27.55 13.92 8.05
C ASP A 335 -27.97 15.41 7.94
N THR A 336 -28.67 15.88 8.95
CA THR A 336 -29.20 17.26 8.99
C THR A 336 -28.12 18.32 9.25
N PHE A 337 -26.98 17.96 9.84
CA PHE A 337 -25.87 18.90 10.06
C PHE A 337 -25.12 19.18 8.74
N ARG A 338 -24.94 18.19 7.89
CA ARG A 338 -24.40 18.36 6.54
C ARG A 338 -25.21 19.41 5.75
N THR A 339 -26.53 19.34 5.80
CA THR A 339 -27.40 20.26 5.08
C THR A 339 -27.42 21.67 5.67
N LYS A 340 -27.03 21.86 6.92
CA LYS A 340 -26.86 23.18 7.51
C LYS A 340 -25.62 23.89 7.01
N ASP A 341 -24.50 23.19 6.95
CA ASP A 341 -23.26 23.75 6.42
C ASP A 341 -23.39 24.04 4.91
N TRP A 342 -24.06 23.15 4.16
CA TRP A 342 -24.17 23.21 2.70
C TRP A 342 -25.61 23.05 2.20
N PRO A 343 -26.53 23.99 2.50
CA PRO A 343 -27.96 23.84 2.19
C PRO A 343 -28.29 23.80 0.69
N ALA A 344 -27.35 24.26 -0.16
CA ALA A 344 -27.52 24.24 -1.63
C ALA A 344 -26.94 22.99 -2.30
N LEU A 345 -26.31 22.09 -1.54
CA LEU A 345 -25.64 20.91 -2.09
C LEU A 345 -26.52 19.68 -1.95
N ASP A 346 -26.79 19.07 -3.09
CA ASP A 346 -27.44 17.77 -3.18
C ASP A 346 -26.38 16.66 -3.11
N PHE A 347 -26.74 15.57 -2.46
CA PHE A 347 -25.92 14.34 -2.47
C PHE A 347 -25.77 13.76 -3.86
N GLU A 348 -26.62 14.11 -4.79
CA GLU A 348 -26.56 13.72 -6.22
C GLU A 348 -25.53 14.53 -7.04
N ASP A 349 -24.88 15.53 -6.45
CA ASP A 349 -23.99 16.46 -7.19
C ASP A 349 -22.59 15.89 -7.54
N TYR A 350 -22.36 14.58 -7.40
CA TYR A 350 -21.08 13.93 -7.72
C TYR A 350 -20.64 14.09 -9.18
N ASP A 351 -21.61 14.12 -10.10
CA ASP A 351 -21.39 14.15 -11.54
C ASP A 351 -21.49 15.54 -12.15
N LYS A 352 -21.87 16.56 -11.36
CA LYS A 352 -22.03 17.92 -11.88
C LYS A 352 -20.69 18.48 -12.37
N SER A 353 -20.72 19.03 -13.59
CA SER A 353 -19.56 19.66 -14.20
C SER A 353 -19.30 21.04 -13.61
N PHE A 354 -18.06 21.49 -13.74
CA PHE A 354 -17.48 22.72 -13.23
C PHE A 354 -18.22 24.03 -13.51
N THR A 355 -19.09 24.09 -14.50
CA THR A 355 -19.81 25.32 -14.90
C THR A 355 -20.83 25.81 -13.85
N GLN A 356 -21.09 25.03 -12.82
CA GLN A 356 -21.91 25.41 -11.67
C GLN A 356 -21.22 24.94 -10.41
N ALA A 357 -20.54 25.85 -9.73
CA ALA A 357 -19.93 25.56 -8.43
C ALA A 357 -20.96 24.90 -7.51
N LEU A 358 -20.58 23.76 -6.93
CA LEU A 358 -21.42 23.03 -5.96
C LEU A 358 -21.59 23.81 -4.66
N GLY A 359 -20.69 24.70 -4.37
CA GLY A 359 -20.64 25.70 -3.33
C GLY A 359 -19.48 26.61 -3.63
N GLY A 360 -19.34 27.73 -2.94
CA GLY A 360 -18.29 28.72 -3.27
C GLY A 360 -16.86 28.15 -3.31
N HIS A 361 -16.60 27.06 -2.59
CA HIS A 361 -15.29 26.39 -2.51
C HIS A 361 -15.26 25.00 -3.16
N VAL A 362 -16.31 24.55 -3.80
CA VAL A 362 -16.36 23.24 -4.49
C VAL A 362 -16.67 23.45 -5.98
N PRO A 363 -15.68 23.90 -6.76
CA PRO A 363 -15.87 24.16 -8.18
C PRO A 363 -16.05 22.89 -9.04
N TYR A 364 -15.59 21.73 -8.56
CA TYR A 364 -15.69 20.46 -9.27
C TYR A 364 -16.49 19.41 -8.49
N GLY A 365 -17.33 18.63 -9.18
CA GLY A 365 -17.75 17.32 -8.71
C GLY A 365 -16.55 16.33 -8.73
N LEU A 366 -16.66 15.19 -8.03
CA LEU A 366 -15.59 14.20 -7.93
C LEU A 366 -15.15 13.66 -9.28
N LYS A 367 -16.08 13.10 -10.06
CA LYS A 367 -15.79 12.47 -11.35
C LYS A 367 -15.26 13.47 -12.40
N PRO A 368 -15.83 14.68 -12.54
CA PRO A 368 -15.28 15.72 -13.40
C PRO A 368 -13.86 16.14 -13.02
N PHE A 369 -13.56 16.26 -11.72
CA PHE A 369 -12.21 16.58 -11.25
C PHE A 369 -11.22 15.49 -11.68
N ILE A 370 -11.53 14.22 -11.38
CA ILE A 370 -10.68 13.06 -11.71
C ILE A 370 -10.41 13.04 -13.22
N THR A 371 -11.45 13.19 -14.04
CA THR A 371 -11.33 13.23 -15.51
C THR A 371 -10.39 14.35 -15.96
N GLN A 372 -10.64 15.56 -15.50
CA GLN A 372 -9.85 16.73 -15.90
C GLN A 372 -8.43 16.64 -15.42
N ARG A 373 -8.23 16.18 -14.17
CA ARG A 373 -6.90 16.02 -13.55
C ARG A 373 -6.07 14.96 -14.26
N THR A 374 -6.64 13.78 -14.52
CA THR A 374 -5.99 12.70 -15.27
C THR A 374 -5.55 13.18 -16.64
N ASN A 375 -6.46 13.78 -17.42
CA ASN A 375 -6.13 14.28 -18.75
C ASN A 375 -5.05 15.36 -18.72
N SER A 376 -5.12 16.29 -17.77
CA SER A 376 -4.13 17.33 -17.60
C SER A 376 -2.77 16.76 -17.18
N ALA A 377 -2.75 15.78 -16.29
CA ALA A 377 -1.53 15.12 -15.82
C ALA A 377 -0.82 14.39 -16.96
N LEU A 378 -1.53 13.54 -17.72
CA LEU A 378 -0.98 12.80 -18.85
C LEU A 378 -0.33 13.71 -19.90
N ASN A 379 -0.89 14.91 -20.14
CA ASN A 379 -0.30 15.89 -21.05
C ASN A 379 0.96 16.58 -20.48
N GLN A 380 1.26 16.43 -19.21
CA GLN A 380 2.39 17.06 -18.53
C GLN A 380 3.52 16.10 -18.19
N LEU A 381 3.27 14.79 -18.23
CA LEU A 381 4.25 13.76 -17.86
C LEU A 381 5.54 13.86 -18.67
N GLN A 382 6.66 13.60 -18.00
CA GLN A 382 8.01 13.59 -18.56
C GLN A 382 8.63 12.22 -18.33
N LEU A 383 8.32 11.27 -19.21
CA LEU A 383 8.69 9.85 -19.10
C LEU A 383 9.74 9.38 -20.12
N ASN A 384 10.35 10.30 -20.87
CA ASN A 384 11.32 9.91 -21.89
C ASN A 384 12.67 9.60 -21.25
N ASN A 385 13.16 8.37 -21.42
CA ASN A 385 14.46 7.91 -20.93
C ASN A 385 14.63 8.24 -19.44
N ILE A 386 13.92 7.51 -18.58
CA ILE A 386 14.00 7.69 -17.12
C ILE A 386 15.16 6.87 -16.53
N TYR A 387 15.60 7.21 -15.32
CA TYR A 387 16.50 6.35 -14.56
C TYR A 387 15.79 5.06 -14.15
N PRO A 388 16.43 3.88 -14.22
CA PRO A 388 15.85 2.63 -13.75
C PRO A 388 15.28 2.75 -12.33
N ILE A 389 14.15 2.10 -12.07
CA ILE A 389 13.49 2.11 -10.77
C ILE A 389 13.57 0.70 -10.20
N ILE A 390 14.25 0.56 -9.07
CA ILE A 390 14.30 -0.68 -8.31
C ILE A 390 13.35 -0.55 -7.15
N HIS A 391 12.16 -1.19 -7.24
CA HIS A 391 11.10 -1.06 -6.23
C HIS A 391 11.44 -1.81 -4.95
N THR A 392 11.98 -3.01 -5.09
CA THR A 392 12.31 -3.88 -3.96
C THR A 392 13.41 -4.84 -4.38
N SER A 393 14.12 -5.37 -3.42
CA SER A 393 15.00 -6.51 -3.60
C SER A 393 14.91 -7.42 -2.39
N SER A 394 15.01 -8.72 -2.62
CA SER A 394 15.08 -9.74 -1.60
C SER A 394 16.31 -10.62 -1.80
N SER A 395 16.66 -11.35 -0.78
CA SER A 395 17.73 -12.35 -0.88
C SER A 395 17.42 -13.53 0.01
N ARG A 396 17.86 -14.70 -0.41
CA ARG A 396 17.83 -15.91 0.38
C ARG A 396 19.14 -16.67 0.29
N LEU A 397 19.45 -17.45 1.31
CA LEU A 397 20.63 -18.25 1.40
C LEU A 397 20.24 -19.73 1.30
N LEU A 398 20.70 -20.40 0.25
CA LEU A 398 20.52 -21.84 0.08
C LEU A 398 21.76 -22.56 0.59
N THR A 399 21.59 -23.60 1.41
CA THR A 399 22.69 -24.41 1.93
C THR A 399 22.58 -25.84 1.41
N ASP A 400 23.57 -26.28 0.63
CA ASP A 400 23.68 -27.66 0.19
C ASP A 400 25.03 -28.28 0.62
N ASN A 401 24.99 -29.35 1.42
CA ASN A 401 26.17 -30.05 1.93
C ASN A 401 27.23 -29.13 2.56
N GLY A 402 26.79 -28.05 3.22
CA GLY A 402 27.66 -27.04 3.86
C GLY A 402 28.20 -25.97 2.93
N ASN A 403 27.87 -25.99 1.65
CA ASN A 403 28.11 -24.90 0.71
C ASN A 403 26.90 -24.00 0.64
N LYS A 404 27.14 -22.70 0.72
CA LYS A 404 26.08 -21.68 0.68
C LYS A 404 26.03 -20.99 -0.69
N THR A 405 24.80 -20.75 -1.17
CA THR A 405 24.52 -19.99 -2.39
C THR A 405 23.54 -18.89 -2.03
N ILE A 406 23.92 -17.65 -2.27
CA ILE A 406 22.99 -16.51 -2.17
C ILE A 406 22.19 -16.41 -3.47
N VAL A 407 20.88 -16.26 -3.35
CA VAL A 407 19.98 -15.90 -4.45
C VAL A 407 19.46 -14.50 -4.17
N VAL A 408 19.50 -13.61 -5.15
CA VAL A 408 18.99 -12.24 -5.07
C VAL A 408 17.92 -12.05 -6.13
N GLU A 409 16.81 -11.45 -5.74
CA GLU A 409 15.70 -11.07 -6.60
C GLU A 409 15.46 -9.56 -6.49
N ALA A 410 15.08 -8.91 -7.59
CA ALA A 410 14.78 -7.49 -7.60
C ALA A 410 13.69 -7.18 -8.63
N LEU A 411 12.64 -6.47 -8.22
CA LEU A 411 11.65 -5.91 -9.13
C LEU A 411 12.18 -4.59 -9.69
N VAL A 412 12.41 -4.55 -11.01
CA VAL A 412 13.03 -3.41 -11.69
C VAL A 412 12.18 -2.98 -12.89
N ASN A 413 11.83 -1.71 -12.93
CA ASN A 413 11.13 -1.10 -14.06
C ASN A 413 12.00 -0.06 -14.76
N ASP A 414 12.02 -0.15 -16.08
CA ASP A 414 12.68 0.80 -16.98
C ASP A 414 12.16 0.62 -18.41
N ASP A 415 12.40 1.60 -19.28
CA ASP A 415 12.00 1.54 -20.69
C ASP A 415 13.08 0.90 -21.59
N ASP A 416 14.35 0.83 -21.16
CA ASP A 416 15.47 0.33 -21.96
C ASP A 416 16.63 -0.30 -21.18
N LEU A 417 16.34 -1.08 -20.12
CA LEU A 417 17.35 -1.74 -19.29
C LEU A 417 18.44 -2.45 -20.11
N ASN A 418 19.70 -2.19 -19.74
CA ASN A 418 20.86 -2.84 -20.30
C ASN A 418 21.37 -3.96 -19.39
N VAL A 419 21.47 -3.70 -18.09
CA VAL A 419 21.93 -4.69 -17.12
C VAL A 419 21.32 -4.48 -15.73
N VAL A 420 20.97 -5.58 -15.08
CA VAL A 420 20.70 -5.62 -13.64
C VAL A 420 21.72 -6.54 -13.00
N SER A 421 22.28 -6.13 -11.88
CA SER A 421 23.29 -6.91 -11.16
C SER A 421 23.18 -6.72 -9.66
N ALA A 422 23.54 -7.75 -8.88
CA ALA A 422 23.72 -7.64 -7.44
C ALA A 422 25.19 -7.55 -7.09
N LYS A 423 25.51 -6.71 -6.10
CA LYS A 423 26.83 -6.63 -5.49
C LYS A 423 26.72 -6.99 -4.01
N LEU A 424 27.47 -7.99 -3.60
CA LEU A 424 27.61 -8.35 -2.20
C LEU A 424 28.67 -7.46 -1.54
N ASP A 425 28.37 -6.94 -0.39
CA ASP A 425 29.30 -6.10 0.40
C ASP A 425 30.15 -6.98 1.34
N ILE A 426 30.86 -7.96 0.73
CA ILE A 426 31.84 -8.79 1.40
C ILE A 426 33.18 -8.58 0.71
N LEU A 427 34.23 -8.35 1.49
CA LEU A 427 35.59 -8.07 1.00
C LEU A 427 36.15 -9.13 0.02
N GLU A 428 35.65 -10.35 0.06
CA GLU A 428 36.12 -11.47 -0.76
C GLU A 428 35.40 -11.58 -2.12
N PHE A 429 34.24 -10.92 -2.28
CA PHE A 429 33.43 -10.98 -3.50
C PHE A 429 33.28 -9.59 -4.11
N LEU A 430 34.37 -9.06 -4.66
CA LEU A 430 34.41 -7.69 -5.18
C LEU A 430 33.64 -7.49 -6.50
N ASN A 431 33.32 -8.55 -7.22
CA ASN A 431 32.65 -8.44 -8.52
C ASN A 431 31.14 -8.65 -8.38
N PRO A 432 30.32 -7.76 -8.95
CA PRO A 432 28.88 -7.98 -9.10
C PRO A 432 28.62 -9.29 -9.86
N PHE A 433 27.45 -9.88 -9.66
CA PHE A 433 26.92 -10.93 -10.51
C PHE A 433 25.62 -10.47 -11.16
N GLU A 434 25.39 -10.95 -12.38
CA GLU A 434 24.21 -10.51 -13.15
C GLU A 434 22.94 -11.15 -12.60
N LEU A 435 21.88 -10.33 -12.57
CA LEU A 435 20.51 -10.77 -12.42
C LEU A 435 19.86 -10.73 -13.81
N ASN A 436 18.98 -11.66 -14.12
CA ASN A 436 18.27 -11.69 -15.40
C ASN A 436 16.78 -11.94 -15.20
N ASP A 437 16.01 -11.51 -16.20
CA ASP A 437 14.56 -11.70 -16.32
C ASP A 437 14.29 -12.51 -17.62
N ALA A 438 14.98 -13.63 -17.79
CA ALA A 438 14.96 -14.44 -19.00
C ALA A 438 14.28 -15.80 -18.85
N GLY A 439 13.73 -16.11 -17.67
CA GLY A 439 13.09 -17.37 -17.34
C GLY A 439 14.07 -18.55 -17.32
N ASN A 440 15.31 -18.31 -16.89
CA ASN A 440 16.34 -19.35 -16.81
C ASN A 440 17.30 -19.16 -15.63
N GLY A 441 17.99 -20.22 -15.23
CA GLY A 441 18.90 -20.20 -14.09
C GLY A 441 18.13 -20.08 -12.78
N ALA A 442 18.38 -19.03 -12.01
CA ALA A 442 17.64 -18.70 -10.79
C ALA A 442 16.31 -17.99 -11.10
N ASP A 443 16.23 -17.31 -12.23
CA ASP A 443 15.00 -16.70 -12.74
C ASP A 443 14.11 -17.76 -13.42
N ARG A 444 12.81 -17.72 -13.16
CA ARG A 444 11.85 -18.76 -13.59
C ARG A 444 10.79 -18.26 -14.56
N ILE A 445 10.50 -16.97 -14.57
CA ILE A 445 9.42 -16.37 -15.34
C ILE A 445 10.00 -15.24 -16.19
N ALA A 446 10.15 -15.48 -17.48
CA ALA A 446 10.71 -14.49 -18.39
C ALA A 446 9.77 -13.29 -18.55
N GLY A 447 10.29 -12.10 -18.33
CA GLY A 447 9.62 -10.84 -18.63
C GLY A 447 8.55 -10.41 -17.60
N ASP A 448 8.68 -10.87 -16.35
CA ASP A 448 7.81 -10.45 -15.25
C ASP A 448 8.35 -9.21 -14.51
N GLY A 449 9.52 -8.72 -14.88
CA GLY A 449 10.19 -7.58 -14.27
C GLY A 449 10.98 -7.94 -13.01
N ILE A 450 10.96 -9.21 -12.59
CA ILE A 450 11.74 -9.70 -11.44
C ILE A 450 13.06 -10.28 -11.93
N TYR A 451 14.11 -9.52 -11.74
CA TYR A 451 15.47 -9.91 -12.09
C TYR A 451 16.07 -10.79 -11.01
N THR A 452 16.40 -12.03 -11.33
CA THR A 452 16.94 -13.01 -10.38
C THR A 452 18.32 -13.49 -10.78
N GLY A 453 19.19 -13.68 -9.79
CA GLY A 453 20.52 -14.24 -9.96
C GLY A 453 21.03 -14.95 -8.72
N SER A 454 22.03 -15.81 -8.88
CA SER A 454 22.61 -16.55 -7.76
C SER A 454 24.13 -16.55 -7.78
N LYS A 455 24.72 -16.68 -6.58
CA LYS A 455 26.17 -16.70 -6.38
C LYS A 455 26.55 -17.69 -5.28
N GLU A 456 27.45 -18.64 -5.59
CA GLU A 456 28.05 -19.48 -4.56
C GLU A 456 29.00 -18.65 -3.69
N ILE A 457 28.88 -18.79 -2.37
CA ILE A 457 29.69 -18.10 -1.35
C ILE A 457 30.44 -19.08 -0.45
N GLY A 458 30.36 -20.39 -0.73
CA GLY A 458 31.03 -21.43 0.03
C GLY A 458 30.50 -21.58 1.45
N SER A 459 31.44 -21.70 2.42
CA SER A 459 31.08 -21.87 3.85
C SER A 459 31.06 -20.54 4.63
N TYR A 460 30.82 -19.40 3.99
CA TYR A 460 30.79 -18.10 4.63
C TYR A 460 29.70 -18.05 5.72
N SER A 461 30.03 -17.51 6.91
CA SER A 461 29.16 -17.57 8.10
C SER A 461 28.82 -16.21 8.71
N ASP A 462 29.43 -15.13 8.21
CA ASP A 462 29.16 -13.80 8.75
C ASP A 462 27.97 -13.15 8.01
N ASP A 463 27.44 -12.07 8.59
CA ASP A 463 26.38 -11.28 7.99
C ASP A 463 26.79 -10.73 6.63
N ILE A 464 25.92 -10.90 5.63
CA ILE A 464 26.16 -10.46 4.27
C ILE A 464 25.22 -9.30 3.97
N SER A 465 25.75 -8.13 3.66
CA SER A 465 24.98 -7.05 3.05
C SER A 465 25.12 -7.04 1.53
N PHE A 466 24.10 -6.59 0.84
CA PHE A 466 24.11 -6.50 -0.61
C PHE A 466 23.30 -5.30 -1.11
N TYR A 467 23.52 -4.94 -2.36
CA TYR A 467 22.69 -4.00 -3.10
C TYR A 467 22.54 -4.43 -4.56
N VAL A 468 21.43 -4.06 -5.15
CA VAL A 468 21.15 -4.25 -6.58
C VAL A 468 21.52 -2.99 -7.33
N LEU A 469 22.10 -3.15 -8.50
CA LEU A 469 22.41 -2.10 -9.47
C LEU A 469 21.63 -2.36 -10.75
N ALA A 470 20.90 -1.36 -11.23
CA ALA A 470 20.31 -1.37 -12.56
C ALA A 470 20.91 -0.26 -13.41
N GLN A 471 21.15 -0.54 -14.68
CA GLN A 471 21.70 0.40 -15.65
C GLN A 471 20.92 0.32 -16.97
N ASP A 472 20.51 1.47 -17.50
CA ASP A 472 19.90 1.61 -18.81
C ASP A 472 20.95 1.63 -19.95
N GLN A 473 20.49 1.69 -21.21
CA GLN A 473 21.37 1.72 -22.39
C GLN A 473 22.16 3.01 -22.51
N ASP A 474 21.70 4.11 -21.92
CA ASP A 474 22.37 5.41 -21.90
C ASP A 474 23.39 5.54 -20.76
N GLY A 475 23.49 4.51 -19.90
CA GLY A 475 24.43 4.45 -18.78
C GLY A 475 23.91 5.11 -17.50
N LYS A 476 22.63 5.44 -17.41
CA LYS A 476 22.02 5.89 -16.16
C LYS A 476 21.94 4.71 -15.19
N THR A 477 22.24 4.96 -13.93
CA THR A 477 22.31 3.89 -12.93
C THR A 477 21.43 4.21 -11.70
N SER A 478 20.82 3.14 -11.20
CA SER A 478 20.12 3.16 -9.91
C SER A 478 20.64 2.04 -9.00
N ARG A 479 20.52 2.24 -7.70
CA ARG A 479 20.93 1.29 -6.67
C ARG A 479 19.84 1.10 -5.63
N TYR A 480 19.66 -0.12 -5.13
CA TYR A 480 18.73 -0.42 -4.05
C TYR A 480 19.26 -1.56 -3.14
N PRO A 481 19.18 -1.47 -1.81
CA PRO A 481 18.88 -0.23 -1.10
C PRO A 481 19.95 0.83 -1.35
N GLN A 482 19.59 2.06 -1.21
CA GLN A 482 20.56 3.17 -1.44
C GLN A 482 21.68 3.14 -0.40
N ASN A 483 21.38 2.74 0.84
CA ASN A 483 22.37 2.45 1.89
C ASN A 483 22.53 0.93 2.07
N PRO A 484 23.62 0.32 1.62
CA PRO A 484 23.80 -1.12 1.64
C PRO A 484 24.01 -1.73 3.04
N ALA A 485 24.32 -0.93 4.05
CA ALA A 485 24.62 -1.42 5.41
C ALA A 485 23.42 -2.09 6.13
N LYS A 486 22.26 -2.23 5.49
CA LYS A 486 21.00 -2.59 6.17
C LYS A 486 20.19 -3.71 5.54
N LYS A 487 20.70 -4.45 4.54
CA LYS A 487 20.07 -5.68 4.09
C LYS A 487 20.99 -6.87 4.35
N LEU A 488 20.68 -7.57 5.43
CA LEU A 488 21.31 -8.83 5.78
C LEU A 488 20.69 -9.96 4.94
N VAL A 489 21.52 -10.89 4.50
CA VAL A 489 21.06 -12.15 3.92
C VAL A 489 20.70 -13.06 5.06
N GLN A 490 19.44 -13.48 5.15
CA GLN A 490 19.00 -14.40 6.19
C GLN A 490 19.16 -15.84 5.75
N GLU A 491 19.58 -16.70 6.68
CA GLU A 491 19.60 -18.14 6.47
C GLU A 491 18.17 -18.68 6.58
N ASN A 492 17.61 -19.13 5.47
CA ASN A 492 16.49 -20.06 5.54
C ASN A 492 17.06 -21.42 5.96
N SER A 493 16.77 -21.85 7.16
CA SER A 493 17.20 -23.16 7.66
C SER A 493 16.41 -24.25 6.90
N ASP A 494 17.04 -24.85 5.88
CA ASP A 494 16.55 -26.07 5.22
C ASP A 494 16.72 -27.30 6.14
N VAL A 495 16.12 -27.26 7.32
CA VAL A 495 15.87 -28.48 8.05
C VAL A 495 14.59 -29.06 7.48
N ALA A 496 14.65 -30.30 6.97
CA ALA A 496 13.46 -31.07 6.61
C ALA A 496 12.59 -31.21 7.88
N THR A 497 11.68 -30.28 8.08
CA THR A 497 10.75 -30.27 9.21
C THR A 497 9.43 -30.90 8.78
N ASP A 498 8.76 -31.53 9.74
CA ASP A 498 7.45 -32.15 9.51
C ASP A 498 6.37 -31.15 9.08
N LEU A 499 6.54 -29.87 9.47
CA LEU A 499 5.66 -28.74 9.14
C LEU A 499 6.48 -27.58 8.60
N VAL A 500 5.99 -26.95 7.54
CA VAL A 500 6.62 -25.77 6.93
C VAL A 500 5.58 -24.68 6.64
N ILE A 501 5.96 -23.42 6.76
CA ILE A 501 5.25 -22.31 6.17
C ILE A 501 5.38 -22.47 4.64
N ASN A 502 4.25 -22.63 3.95
CA ASN A 502 4.20 -23.02 2.54
C ASN A 502 3.91 -21.83 1.61
N GLU A 503 2.97 -20.98 2.00
CA GLU A 503 2.55 -19.82 1.23
C GLU A 503 2.01 -18.74 2.18
N LEU A 504 2.18 -17.47 1.83
CA LEU A 504 1.59 -16.36 2.55
C LEU A 504 1.19 -15.22 1.61
N MET A 505 0.27 -14.38 2.06
CA MET A 505 -0.15 -13.17 1.37
C MET A 505 -0.36 -12.04 2.39
N ALA A 506 0.53 -11.07 2.37
CA ALA A 506 0.51 -9.90 3.26
C ALA A 506 -0.15 -8.67 2.60
N SER A 507 -0.98 -8.87 1.59
CA SER A 507 -1.85 -7.86 0.98
C SER A 507 -2.93 -8.55 0.14
N ASN A 508 -4.02 -8.98 0.76
CA ASN A 508 -5.15 -9.63 0.12
C ASN A 508 -6.29 -8.64 -0.10
N SER A 509 -6.69 -8.42 -1.33
CA SER A 509 -7.83 -7.54 -1.65
C SER A 509 -8.94 -8.24 -2.44
N SER A 510 -8.63 -9.37 -3.09
CA SER A 510 -9.59 -10.07 -3.96
C SER A 510 -9.35 -11.57 -4.09
N THR A 511 -8.31 -12.13 -3.48
CA THR A 511 -7.89 -13.53 -3.72
C THR A 511 -8.79 -14.53 -3.01
N ILE A 512 -8.95 -14.40 -1.70
CA ILE A 512 -9.78 -15.30 -0.90
C ILE A 512 -10.44 -14.53 0.26
N GLN A 513 -11.69 -14.84 0.53
CA GLN A 513 -12.46 -14.28 1.65
C GLN A 513 -12.44 -15.22 2.85
N ASP A 514 -12.45 -14.64 4.04
CA ASP A 514 -12.73 -15.30 5.29
C ASP A 514 -14.24 -15.65 5.45
N GLU A 515 -14.62 -16.16 6.60
CA GLU A 515 -16.00 -16.51 6.94
C GLU A 515 -16.92 -15.28 7.07
N SER A 516 -16.33 -14.09 7.31
CA SER A 516 -17.08 -12.80 7.40
C SER A 516 -17.32 -12.17 6.02
N GLY A 517 -16.64 -12.66 4.97
CA GLY A 517 -16.63 -12.12 3.61
C GLY A 517 -15.63 -10.97 3.44
N SER A 518 -14.70 -10.79 4.39
CA SER A 518 -13.56 -9.86 4.31
C SER A 518 -12.41 -10.50 3.53
N TYR A 519 -11.40 -9.74 3.16
CA TYR A 519 -10.18 -10.20 2.50
C TYR A 519 -8.96 -9.95 3.40
N PRO A 520 -8.84 -10.68 4.54
CA PRO A 520 -7.67 -10.54 5.40
C PRO A 520 -6.43 -11.16 4.77
N ASP A 521 -5.27 -10.75 5.26
CA ASP A 521 -4.00 -11.40 4.97
C ASP A 521 -4.01 -12.83 5.52
N TRP A 522 -3.17 -13.69 4.98
CA TRP A 522 -3.16 -15.09 5.35
C TRP A 522 -1.80 -15.74 5.23
N LEU A 523 -1.64 -16.84 5.98
CA LEU A 523 -0.48 -17.71 5.95
C LEU A 523 -0.94 -19.18 5.90
N GLU A 524 -0.22 -20.01 5.16
CA GLU A 524 -0.51 -21.42 5.01
C GLU A 524 0.64 -22.28 5.52
N ILE A 525 0.30 -23.31 6.30
CA ILE A 525 1.23 -24.35 6.75
C ILE A 525 0.97 -25.64 6.00
N TYR A 526 2.04 -26.28 5.52
CA TYR A 526 2.00 -27.59 4.88
C TYR A 526 2.60 -28.68 5.77
N ASN A 527 1.92 -29.83 5.88
CA ASN A 527 2.43 -31.03 6.52
C ASN A 527 3.21 -31.87 5.51
N THR A 528 4.54 -31.91 5.66
CA THR A 528 5.44 -32.65 4.76
C THR A 528 5.42 -34.15 4.96
N THR A 529 4.72 -34.67 5.97
CA THR A 529 4.72 -36.08 6.36
C THR A 529 3.54 -36.86 5.77
N ASP A 530 3.62 -38.18 5.86
CA ASP A 530 2.56 -39.11 5.47
C ASP A 530 1.58 -39.40 6.64
N ASN A 531 1.65 -38.66 7.73
CA ASN A 531 0.80 -38.80 8.91
C ASN A 531 0.13 -37.44 9.24
N GLU A 532 -1.07 -37.54 9.86
CA GLU A 532 -1.71 -36.35 10.44
C GLU A 532 -0.88 -35.80 11.60
N ILE A 533 -0.80 -34.48 11.72
CA ILE A 533 -0.08 -33.77 12.79
C ILE A 533 -1.06 -32.91 13.58
N SER A 534 -1.08 -33.07 14.91
CA SER A 534 -1.82 -32.18 15.82
C SER A 534 -1.03 -30.87 16.02
N MET A 535 -1.74 -29.74 15.93
CA MET A 535 -1.18 -28.41 16.17
C MET A 535 -1.14 -28.01 17.63
N SER A 536 -1.54 -28.89 18.55
CA SER A 536 -1.47 -28.63 20.00
C SER A 536 -0.03 -28.39 20.45
N GLY A 537 0.21 -27.24 21.08
CA GLY A 537 1.53 -26.81 21.54
C GLY A 537 2.43 -26.21 20.46
N TYR A 538 1.85 -25.90 19.29
CA TYR A 538 2.49 -25.06 18.27
C TYR A 538 2.01 -23.62 18.37
N PHE A 539 2.86 -22.70 17.92
CA PHE A 539 2.66 -21.26 17.96
C PHE A 539 3.08 -20.63 16.63
N LEU A 540 2.42 -19.54 16.25
CA LEU A 540 2.75 -18.75 15.08
C LEU A 540 3.03 -17.30 15.51
N THR A 541 3.99 -16.67 14.85
CA THR A 541 4.40 -15.30 15.15
C THR A 541 4.86 -14.58 13.90
N ASP A 542 4.72 -13.27 13.87
CA ASP A 542 5.35 -12.30 12.95
C ASP A 542 6.62 -11.66 13.56
N ASP A 543 6.95 -12.00 14.83
CA ASP A 543 8.11 -11.49 15.57
C ASP A 543 8.91 -12.66 16.16
N LEU A 544 10.06 -12.99 15.56
CA LEU A 544 10.88 -14.13 16.00
C LEU A 544 11.43 -13.99 17.44
N SER A 545 11.41 -12.77 17.99
CA SER A 545 11.77 -12.53 19.40
C SER A 545 10.64 -12.85 20.38
N ASN A 546 9.41 -13.02 19.86
CA ASN A 546 8.20 -13.35 20.60
C ASN A 546 7.53 -14.64 20.06
N PRO A 547 8.12 -15.81 20.31
CA PRO A 547 7.73 -17.07 19.64
C PRO A 547 6.36 -17.60 20.02
N ASP A 548 5.74 -17.16 21.11
CA ASP A 548 4.43 -17.61 21.62
C ASP A 548 3.29 -16.61 21.37
N LYS A 549 3.44 -15.75 20.38
CA LYS A 549 2.52 -14.65 20.08
C LYS A 549 1.08 -15.12 19.83
N TRP A 550 0.91 -16.20 19.07
CA TRP A 550 -0.39 -16.82 18.84
C TRP A 550 -0.31 -18.34 18.94
N ALA A 551 -1.16 -18.96 19.79
CA ALA A 551 -1.24 -20.39 19.98
C ALA A 551 -2.27 -21.02 19.03
N PHE A 552 -1.91 -22.09 18.33
CA PHE A 552 -2.87 -22.81 17.51
C PHE A 552 -4.01 -23.39 18.36
N PRO A 553 -5.25 -23.30 17.88
CA PRO A 553 -6.39 -24.01 18.49
C PRO A 553 -6.21 -25.52 18.37
N ASP A 554 -7.10 -26.29 19.05
CA ASP A 554 -7.13 -27.75 18.92
C ASP A 554 -7.57 -28.15 17.50
N THR A 555 -6.57 -28.31 16.62
CA THR A 555 -6.75 -28.66 15.21
C THR A 555 -5.63 -29.60 14.74
N THR A 556 -5.82 -30.20 13.57
CA THR A 556 -4.84 -31.12 12.95
C THR A 556 -4.62 -30.75 11.49
N ILE A 557 -3.42 -31.04 10.98
CA ILE A 557 -3.11 -30.95 9.56
C ILE A 557 -3.03 -32.39 9.01
N PRO A 558 -3.87 -32.79 8.05
CA PRO A 558 -3.80 -34.10 7.43
C PRO A 558 -2.44 -34.41 6.80
N ALA A 559 -2.13 -35.68 6.59
CA ALA A 559 -0.96 -36.09 5.83
C ALA A 559 -0.92 -35.38 4.46
N LYS A 560 0.20 -34.75 4.11
CA LYS A 560 0.35 -33.94 2.88
C LYS A 560 -0.75 -32.86 2.72
N GLY A 561 -1.34 -32.42 3.81
CA GLY A 561 -2.41 -31.43 3.83
C GLY A 561 -1.92 -30.03 4.20
N PHE A 562 -2.82 -29.09 4.05
CA PHE A 562 -2.61 -27.66 4.29
C PHE A 562 -3.48 -27.16 5.43
N LEU A 563 -3.03 -26.11 6.11
CA LEU A 563 -3.79 -25.36 7.11
C LEU A 563 -3.64 -23.89 6.81
N LEU A 564 -4.75 -23.22 6.50
CA LEU A 564 -4.81 -21.78 6.26
C LEU A 564 -5.10 -21.05 7.56
N ILE A 565 -4.36 -19.99 7.83
CA ILE A 565 -4.49 -19.11 8.99
C ILE A 565 -4.70 -17.69 8.47
N TRP A 566 -5.73 -17.01 8.96
CA TRP A 566 -5.95 -15.59 8.75
C TRP A 566 -5.05 -14.79 9.69
N THR A 567 -4.30 -13.86 9.16
CA THR A 567 -3.37 -13.01 9.90
C THR A 567 -3.91 -11.58 9.88
N ASP A 568 -4.90 -11.29 10.73
CA ASP A 568 -5.71 -10.08 10.70
C ASP A 568 -5.94 -9.42 12.07
N ASP A 569 -5.25 -9.93 13.10
CA ASP A 569 -5.36 -9.42 14.48
C ASP A 569 -6.82 -9.44 15.02
N ASP A 570 -7.65 -10.37 14.55
CA ASP A 570 -9.05 -10.52 15.02
C ASP A 570 -9.43 -11.93 15.41
N GLU A 571 -8.85 -12.45 16.49
CA GLU A 571 -9.17 -13.79 17.06
C GLU A 571 -10.68 -14.00 17.36
N LYS A 572 -11.48 -12.92 17.36
CA LYS A 572 -12.93 -13.01 17.60
C LYS A 572 -13.70 -13.43 16.35
N GLU A 573 -13.15 -13.29 15.17
CA GLU A 573 -13.79 -13.72 13.92
C GLU A 573 -13.73 -15.24 13.74
N GLY A 574 -12.78 -15.92 14.41
CA GLY A 574 -12.73 -17.39 14.39
C GLY A 574 -11.45 -17.96 15.01
N PRO A 575 -11.42 -19.27 15.27
CA PRO A 575 -10.27 -19.90 15.91
C PRO A 575 -9.01 -19.97 15.02
N MET A 576 -9.13 -19.67 13.72
CA MET A 576 -8.02 -19.63 12.76
C MET A 576 -7.61 -18.21 12.39
N HIS A 577 -8.01 -17.21 13.16
CA HIS A 577 -7.59 -15.83 13.05
C HIS A 577 -6.49 -15.56 14.08
N ALA A 578 -5.30 -15.20 13.61
CA ALA A 578 -4.14 -14.95 14.46
C ALA A 578 -4.20 -13.55 15.08
N SER A 579 -3.56 -13.37 16.23
CA SER A 579 -3.48 -12.10 16.99
C SER A 579 -2.46 -11.11 16.39
N PHE A 580 -2.20 -11.16 15.10
CA PHE A 580 -1.29 -10.26 14.39
C PHE A 580 -1.64 -10.15 12.90
N ASN A 581 -1.17 -9.08 12.25
CA ASN A 581 -1.27 -8.88 10.80
C ASN A 581 0.10 -9.09 10.15
N LEU A 582 0.12 -9.53 8.88
CA LEU A 582 1.35 -9.52 8.09
C LEU A 582 1.59 -8.15 7.46
N SER A 583 2.84 -7.70 7.48
CA SER A 583 3.23 -6.42 6.89
C SER A 583 3.43 -6.54 5.38
N LYS A 584 2.70 -5.74 4.59
CA LYS A 584 2.94 -5.61 3.15
C LYS A 584 4.37 -5.18 2.79
N ALA A 585 5.05 -4.46 3.70
CA ALA A 585 6.43 -4.02 3.48
C ALA A 585 7.46 -5.14 3.66
N GLY A 586 7.02 -6.30 4.15
CA GLY A 586 7.86 -7.45 4.49
C GLY A 586 8.20 -7.48 5.98
N GLU A 587 8.33 -8.68 6.52
CA GLU A 587 8.67 -8.96 7.92
C GLU A 587 9.06 -10.44 8.10
N ASP A 588 9.14 -10.89 9.34
CA ASP A 588 9.36 -12.29 9.71
C ASP A 588 8.04 -13.04 9.84
N ALA A 589 8.08 -14.36 9.64
CA ALA A 589 7.03 -15.28 10.08
C ALA A 589 7.66 -16.54 10.64
N GLY A 590 7.21 -16.99 11.81
CA GLY A 590 7.80 -18.12 12.51
C GLY A 590 6.79 -19.10 13.07
N LEU A 591 6.99 -20.40 12.75
CA LEU A 591 6.30 -21.52 13.36
C LEU A 591 7.17 -22.13 14.44
N TYR A 592 6.67 -22.17 15.66
CA TYR A 592 7.38 -22.67 16.84
C TYR A 592 6.62 -23.80 17.50
N LYS A 593 7.34 -24.63 18.27
CA LYS A 593 6.78 -25.68 19.14
C LYS A 593 7.25 -25.49 20.56
N GLN A 594 6.33 -25.58 21.50
CA GLN A 594 6.71 -25.53 22.93
C GLN A 594 7.48 -26.79 23.34
N ASN A 595 8.64 -26.57 23.97
CA ASN A 595 9.49 -27.62 24.52
C ASN A 595 9.84 -27.31 25.99
N GLY A 596 8.97 -27.76 26.90
CA GLY A 596 9.06 -27.41 28.32
C GLY A 596 8.74 -25.95 28.60
N SER A 597 9.72 -25.17 29.07
CA SER A 597 9.62 -23.71 29.24
C SER A 597 10.10 -22.92 28.04
N ASP A 598 10.69 -23.58 27.04
CA ASP A 598 11.32 -22.93 25.91
C ASP A 598 10.51 -23.18 24.63
N PHE A 599 10.82 -22.45 23.56
CA PHE A 599 10.20 -22.60 22.24
C PHE A 599 11.25 -23.00 21.21
N GLU A 600 10.98 -24.06 20.48
CA GLU A 600 11.81 -24.57 19.41
C GLU A 600 11.28 -24.06 18.06
N ALA A 601 12.12 -23.38 17.29
CA ALA A 601 11.78 -22.95 15.95
C ALA A 601 11.63 -24.18 15.02
N ILE A 602 10.45 -24.37 14.45
CA ILE A 602 10.17 -25.44 13.50
C ILE A 602 10.44 -24.98 12.08
N ASN A 603 9.93 -23.81 11.73
CA ASN A 603 10.19 -23.19 10.43
C ASN A 603 10.03 -21.67 10.55
N THR A 604 11.00 -20.93 10.08
CA THR A 604 10.98 -19.46 10.07
C THR A 604 11.30 -18.96 8.67
N ILE A 605 10.67 -17.88 8.28
CA ILE A 605 10.94 -17.19 7.02
C ILE A 605 10.98 -15.70 7.28
N THR A 606 11.79 -15.00 6.49
CA THR A 606 11.70 -13.54 6.35
C THR A 606 11.31 -13.25 4.91
N PHE A 607 10.30 -12.45 4.71
CA PHE A 607 9.86 -12.06 3.38
C PHE A 607 9.95 -10.55 3.19
N GLY A 608 10.19 -10.15 1.93
CA GLY A 608 10.28 -8.74 1.54
C GLY A 608 8.91 -8.16 1.19
N ALA A 609 8.91 -6.93 0.66
CA ALA A 609 7.70 -6.23 0.27
C ALA A 609 6.82 -7.06 -0.68
N GLN A 610 5.51 -7.05 -0.43
CA GLN A 610 4.53 -7.86 -1.13
C GLN A 610 3.69 -7.03 -2.11
N THR A 611 3.28 -7.66 -3.20
CA THR A 611 2.34 -7.08 -4.16
C THR A 611 0.92 -7.54 -3.80
N THR A 612 -0.05 -6.64 -3.88
CA THR A 612 -1.45 -6.97 -3.61
C THR A 612 -1.95 -8.10 -4.51
N ASP A 613 -2.61 -9.10 -3.90
CA ASP A 613 -3.15 -10.30 -4.55
C ASP A 613 -2.09 -11.20 -5.23
N VAL A 614 -0.83 -11.03 -4.91
CA VAL A 614 0.27 -11.93 -5.26
C VAL A 614 0.80 -12.52 -3.96
N SER A 615 0.84 -13.85 -3.85
CA SER A 615 1.37 -14.51 -2.66
C SER A 615 2.88 -14.75 -2.77
N TYR A 616 3.51 -15.00 -1.63
CA TYR A 616 4.89 -15.43 -1.53
C TYR A 616 4.92 -16.82 -0.90
N GLY A 617 5.33 -17.80 -1.67
CA GLY A 617 5.23 -19.20 -1.27
C GLY A 617 6.32 -20.07 -1.82
N ARG A 618 6.41 -21.31 -1.32
CA ARG A 618 7.35 -22.30 -1.84
C ARG A 618 6.98 -22.66 -3.27
N ASP A 619 7.98 -22.84 -4.13
CA ASP A 619 7.76 -23.17 -5.56
C ASP A 619 7.05 -24.52 -5.75
N LYS A 620 7.20 -25.39 -4.77
CA LYS A 620 6.49 -26.66 -4.58
C LYS A 620 6.32 -26.89 -3.09
N ASP A 621 5.26 -27.57 -2.73
CA ASP A 621 4.96 -27.85 -1.34
C ASP A 621 6.17 -28.44 -0.60
N GLY A 622 6.57 -27.79 0.47
CA GLY A 622 7.66 -28.22 1.33
C GLY A 622 9.06 -28.06 0.74
N SER A 623 9.21 -27.50 -0.47
CA SER A 623 10.55 -27.18 -1.03
C SER A 623 11.22 -26.04 -0.27
N ALA A 624 12.53 -25.90 -0.41
CA ALA A 624 13.27 -24.80 0.22
C ALA A 624 13.07 -23.45 -0.47
N GLU A 625 12.68 -23.45 -1.73
CA GLU A 625 12.60 -22.25 -2.55
C GLU A 625 11.26 -21.54 -2.43
N PHE A 626 11.30 -20.24 -2.12
CA PHE A 626 10.17 -19.35 -2.14
C PHE A 626 10.15 -18.50 -3.41
N VAL A 627 8.95 -18.27 -3.95
CA VAL A 627 8.71 -17.49 -5.18
C VAL A 627 7.46 -16.62 -4.99
N PHE A 628 7.34 -15.55 -5.77
CA PHE A 628 6.08 -14.86 -5.92
C PHE A 628 5.13 -15.68 -6.80
N ILE A 629 3.89 -15.82 -6.38
CA ILE A 629 2.87 -16.65 -7.04
C ILE A 629 1.72 -15.74 -7.49
N ASP A 630 1.68 -15.42 -8.79
CA ASP A 630 0.64 -14.57 -9.40
C ASP A 630 -0.77 -15.18 -9.33
N ASN A 631 -0.86 -16.48 -9.18
CA ASN A 631 -2.12 -17.19 -8.98
C ASN A 631 -2.05 -17.93 -7.65
N PRO A 632 -2.28 -17.23 -6.54
CA PRO A 632 -2.17 -17.80 -5.19
C PRO A 632 -2.98 -19.08 -5.01
N THR A 633 -2.45 -19.98 -4.20
CA THR A 633 -2.99 -21.34 -4.06
C THR A 633 -3.49 -21.69 -2.64
N PRO A 634 -4.18 -20.79 -1.91
CA PRO A 634 -4.59 -21.06 -0.53
C PRO A 634 -5.41 -22.36 -0.41
N GLY A 635 -4.97 -23.24 0.47
CA GLY A 635 -5.57 -24.57 0.70
C GLY A 635 -5.27 -25.60 -0.39
N LYS A 636 -4.26 -25.33 -1.26
CA LYS A 636 -3.90 -26.20 -2.38
C LYS A 636 -2.39 -26.23 -2.58
N SER A 637 -1.92 -27.23 -3.37
CA SER A 637 -0.50 -27.38 -3.71
C SER A 637 0.02 -26.21 -4.54
N ASN A 638 1.19 -25.66 -4.16
CA ASN A 638 1.94 -24.63 -4.89
C ASN A 638 2.57 -25.16 -6.19
N GLY A 639 2.64 -26.45 -6.40
CA GLY A 639 3.27 -27.03 -7.58
C GLY A 639 2.51 -26.74 -8.86
N MET A 640 3.18 -26.15 -9.87
CA MET A 640 2.65 -26.17 -11.23
C MET A 640 2.40 -27.63 -11.63
N PRO A 641 1.29 -27.98 -12.28
CA PRO A 641 1.09 -29.33 -12.77
C PRO A 641 2.18 -29.68 -13.78
N VAL A 642 3.18 -30.45 -13.33
CA VAL A 642 4.04 -31.16 -14.25
C VAL A 642 3.16 -32.11 -15.05
N SER A 643 3.15 -31.92 -16.35
CA SER A 643 2.40 -32.70 -17.30
C SER A 643 2.44 -34.21 -17.01
N ASN A 644 1.27 -34.79 -16.87
CA ASN A 644 0.81 -36.16 -16.89
C ASN A 644 0.40 -36.73 -15.52
N GLU A 645 -0.88 -36.60 -15.32
CA GLU A 645 -1.87 -37.35 -14.59
C GLU A 645 -2.68 -36.52 -13.60
N GLU A 646 -3.53 -35.64 -14.14
CA GLU A 646 -4.93 -35.45 -13.79
C GLU A 646 -5.61 -34.51 -14.80
N LEU A 647 -5.91 -35.05 -15.96
CA LEU A 647 -6.93 -34.51 -16.86
C LEU A 647 -8.30 -34.63 -16.17
N GLY A 648 -8.80 -33.51 -15.63
CA GLY A 648 -10.13 -33.61 -15.03
C GLY A 648 -10.86 -32.35 -14.59
N SER A 649 -10.36 -31.12 -14.79
CA SER A 649 -11.25 -29.95 -14.66
C SER A 649 -11.16 -29.06 -15.91
N THR A 650 -12.00 -29.33 -16.90
CA THR A 650 -12.30 -28.37 -17.94
C THR A 650 -12.74 -27.06 -17.30
N PRO A 651 -12.19 -25.89 -17.70
CA PRO A 651 -12.66 -24.59 -17.24
C PRO A 651 -14.19 -24.52 -17.30
N LYS A 652 -14.86 -24.06 -16.25
CA LYS A 652 -16.33 -24.01 -16.22
C LYS A 652 -16.91 -22.93 -17.12
N THR A 653 -16.08 -21.94 -17.52
CA THR A 653 -16.50 -20.79 -18.32
C THR A 653 -15.48 -20.45 -19.41
N ILE A 654 -15.96 -19.85 -20.51
CA ILE A 654 -15.09 -19.24 -21.52
C ILE A 654 -14.63 -17.89 -20.99
N GLN A 655 -13.30 -17.64 -21.02
CA GLN A 655 -12.71 -16.37 -20.56
C GLN A 655 -11.61 -15.92 -21.52
N LEU A 656 -11.46 -14.61 -21.68
CA LEU A 656 -10.34 -13.98 -22.37
C LEU A 656 -9.54 -13.20 -21.34
N TYR A 657 -8.25 -13.48 -21.22
CA TYR A 657 -7.35 -12.81 -20.26
C TYR A 657 -6.72 -11.57 -20.89
N GLN A 658 -6.20 -10.67 -20.05
CA GLN A 658 -5.39 -9.54 -20.49
C GLN A 658 -4.12 -10.09 -21.14
N ASN A 659 -3.71 -9.46 -22.26
CA ASN A 659 -2.44 -9.81 -22.90
C ASN A 659 -1.27 -9.36 -22.01
N TYR A 660 -0.19 -10.11 -22.04
CA TYR A 660 1.01 -9.79 -21.30
C TYR A 660 2.25 -10.02 -22.16
N PRO A 661 3.22 -9.08 -22.12
CA PRO A 661 3.16 -7.75 -21.52
C PRO A 661 2.14 -6.81 -22.16
N ASN A 662 1.69 -5.77 -21.44
CA ASN A 662 0.88 -4.69 -21.94
C ASN A 662 1.14 -3.41 -21.12
N PRO A 663 1.79 -2.36 -21.66
CA PRO A 663 2.21 -2.20 -23.07
C PRO A 663 3.28 -3.21 -23.52
N PHE A 664 3.46 -3.40 -24.85
CA PHE A 664 4.44 -4.33 -25.39
C PHE A 664 5.16 -3.82 -26.63
N ASN A 665 6.36 -4.39 -26.91
CA ASN A 665 7.22 -4.08 -28.08
C ASN A 665 7.98 -5.33 -28.56
N PRO A 666 7.86 -5.81 -29.79
CA PRO A 666 6.63 -5.81 -30.59
C PRO A 666 5.78 -7.08 -30.35
N SER A 667 6.04 -7.84 -29.27
CA SER A 667 5.46 -9.16 -29.00
C SER A 667 4.70 -9.17 -27.67
N THR A 668 3.52 -9.83 -27.65
CA THR A 668 2.73 -10.06 -26.43
C THR A 668 2.03 -11.41 -26.50
N THR A 669 1.69 -12.00 -25.37
CA THR A 669 0.92 -13.24 -25.26
C THR A 669 -0.53 -12.94 -24.92
N ILE A 670 -1.46 -13.50 -25.67
CA ILE A 670 -2.91 -13.44 -25.42
C ILE A 670 -3.39 -14.82 -24.99
N SER A 671 -3.93 -14.91 -23.77
CA SER A 671 -4.43 -16.15 -23.19
C SER A 671 -5.95 -16.18 -23.11
N PHE A 672 -6.55 -17.38 -23.23
CA PHE A 672 -7.98 -17.61 -23.07
C PHE A 672 -8.27 -19.03 -22.58
N SER A 673 -9.43 -19.23 -21.97
CA SER A 673 -9.90 -20.56 -21.55
C SER A 673 -11.21 -20.95 -22.23
N LEU A 674 -11.41 -22.26 -22.48
CA LEU A 674 -12.61 -22.82 -23.07
C LEU A 674 -13.16 -23.96 -22.20
N ASN A 675 -14.47 -23.95 -21.97
CA ASN A 675 -15.16 -24.99 -21.21
C ASN A 675 -15.50 -26.25 -22.03
N LYS A 676 -15.36 -26.17 -23.35
CA LYS A 676 -15.56 -27.29 -24.29
C LYS A 676 -14.75 -27.03 -25.58
N GLN A 677 -14.62 -28.06 -26.41
CA GLN A 677 -14.04 -27.90 -27.73
C GLN A 677 -14.89 -26.94 -28.59
N GLU A 678 -14.25 -25.88 -29.13
CA GLU A 678 -14.96 -24.84 -29.83
C GLU A 678 -14.10 -24.15 -30.91
N LYS A 679 -14.76 -23.59 -31.91
CA LYS A 679 -14.09 -22.73 -32.90
C LYS A 679 -13.88 -21.34 -32.30
N VAL A 680 -12.62 -20.92 -32.28
CA VAL A 680 -12.19 -19.61 -31.76
C VAL A 680 -11.68 -18.77 -32.90
N THR A 681 -12.16 -17.52 -32.97
CA THR A 681 -11.57 -16.47 -33.80
C THR A 681 -11.05 -15.37 -32.88
N LEU A 682 -9.74 -15.09 -32.93
CA LEU A 682 -9.08 -13.99 -32.22
C LEU A 682 -8.63 -12.95 -33.23
N GLU A 683 -9.16 -11.74 -33.13
CA GLU A 683 -8.98 -10.65 -34.08
C GLU A 683 -8.49 -9.38 -33.36
N VAL A 684 -7.64 -8.60 -34.02
CA VAL A 684 -7.12 -7.31 -33.54
C VAL A 684 -7.73 -6.18 -34.37
N PHE A 685 -8.15 -5.10 -33.69
CA PHE A 685 -8.80 -3.93 -34.28
C PHE A 685 -8.07 -2.65 -33.85
N ASN A 686 -8.05 -1.65 -34.72
CA ASN A 686 -7.59 -0.31 -34.37
C ASN A 686 -8.67 0.49 -33.61
N MET A 687 -8.34 1.69 -33.15
CA MET A 687 -9.24 2.59 -32.41
C MET A 687 -10.52 2.98 -33.12
N VAL A 688 -10.55 2.92 -34.46
CA VAL A 688 -11.78 3.20 -35.27
C VAL A 688 -12.58 1.93 -35.60
N GLY A 689 -12.23 0.79 -35.00
CA GLY A 689 -12.95 -0.48 -35.13
C GLY A 689 -12.67 -1.24 -36.43
N GLN A 690 -11.62 -0.89 -37.18
CA GLN A 690 -11.24 -1.62 -38.38
C GLN A 690 -10.40 -2.85 -37.97
N LEU A 691 -10.70 -4.00 -38.59
CA LEU A 691 -9.92 -5.22 -38.43
C LEU A 691 -8.49 -4.99 -38.96
N VAL A 692 -7.50 -5.22 -38.13
CA VAL A 692 -6.09 -5.06 -38.48
C VAL A 692 -5.45 -6.41 -38.76
N GLU A 693 -5.76 -7.41 -37.90
CA GLU A 693 -5.20 -8.75 -38.05
C GLU A 693 -6.13 -9.82 -37.47
N THR A 694 -6.09 -11.03 -38.06
CA THR A 694 -6.70 -12.23 -37.47
C THR A 694 -5.58 -13.13 -36.91
N VAL A 695 -5.42 -13.13 -35.58
CA VAL A 695 -4.38 -13.84 -34.89
C VAL A 695 -4.56 -15.36 -34.96
N THR A 696 -5.83 -15.81 -34.84
CA THR A 696 -6.19 -17.22 -35.04
C THR A 696 -7.64 -17.38 -35.48
N ASN A 697 -7.92 -18.45 -36.24
CA ASN A 697 -9.29 -18.85 -36.60
C ASN A 697 -9.31 -20.37 -36.77
N LYS A 698 -9.32 -21.12 -35.64
CA LYS A 698 -9.31 -22.58 -35.65
C LYS A 698 -10.09 -23.16 -34.49
N ILE A 699 -10.23 -24.49 -34.45
CA ILE A 699 -10.84 -25.23 -33.35
C ILE A 699 -9.79 -25.49 -32.30
N TYR A 700 -10.14 -25.19 -31.04
CA TYR A 700 -9.37 -25.48 -29.85
C TYR A 700 -10.14 -26.46 -28.96
N ASN A 701 -9.44 -27.33 -28.25
CA ASN A 701 -10.04 -28.22 -27.26
C ASN A 701 -10.49 -27.45 -26.02
N ALA A 702 -11.24 -28.06 -25.12
CA ALA A 702 -11.46 -27.53 -23.78
C ALA A 702 -10.13 -27.37 -23.05
N GLY A 703 -9.97 -26.32 -22.24
CA GLY A 703 -8.74 -26.03 -21.52
C GLY A 703 -8.26 -24.58 -21.69
N SER A 704 -7.09 -24.27 -21.15
CA SER A 704 -6.42 -22.96 -21.30
C SER A 704 -5.50 -22.95 -22.51
N HIS A 705 -5.45 -21.82 -23.20
CA HIS A 705 -4.68 -21.63 -24.43
C HIS A 705 -3.98 -20.27 -24.41
N SER A 706 -2.76 -20.22 -24.94
CA SER A 706 -1.99 -18.98 -25.09
C SER A 706 -1.49 -18.85 -26.52
N ILE A 707 -1.50 -17.62 -27.05
CA ILE A 707 -1.06 -17.32 -28.42
C ILE A 707 -0.15 -16.09 -28.38
N THR A 708 1.08 -16.23 -28.84
CA THR A 708 1.97 -15.09 -29.01
C THR A 708 1.54 -14.27 -30.24
N PHE A 709 1.28 -13.00 -30.04
CA PHE A 709 0.97 -12.01 -31.07
C PHE A 709 2.16 -11.09 -31.29
N ARG A 710 2.56 -10.90 -32.58
CA ARG A 710 3.66 -10.01 -32.97
C ARG A 710 3.15 -8.87 -33.83
N ALA A 711 3.25 -7.65 -33.32
CA ALA A 711 2.74 -6.45 -33.96
C ALA A 711 3.78 -5.73 -34.85
N GLU A 712 4.65 -6.48 -35.54
CA GLU A 712 5.77 -5.93 -36.31
C GLU A 712 5.34 -4.90 -37.38
N ASN A 713 4.12 -5.03 -37.92
CA ASN A 713 3.60 -4.17 -38.97
C ASN A 713 2.61 -3.10 -38.47
N LEU A 714 2.36 -3.03 -37.16
CA LEU A 714 1.46 -2.06 -36.57
C LEU A 714 2.24 -0.82 -36.07
N ALA A 715 1.62 0.33 -36.11
CA ALA A 715 2.17 1.55 -35.51
C ALA A 715 1.97 1.54 -34.00
N SER A 716 2.82 2.27 -33.24
CA SER A 716 2.57 2.51 -31.82
C SER A 716 1.18 3.10 -31.61
N GLY A 717 0.46 2.62 -30.60
CA GLY A 717 -0.90 3.05 -30.31
C GLY A 717 -1.75 2.02 -29.59
N VAL A 718 -2.97 2.40 -29.27
CA VAL A 718 -3.96 1.55 -28.62
C VAL A 718 -4.73 0.73 -29.65
N TYR A 719 -4.91 -0.53 -29.36
CA TYR A 719 -5.65 -1.51 -30.17
C TYR A 719 -6.60 -2.31 -29.28
N PHE A 720 -7.61 -2.94 -29.91
CA PHE A 720 -8.48 -3.90 -29.25
C PHE A 720 -8.28 -5.29 -29.84
N TYR A 721 -8.30 -6.31 -29.00
CA TYR A 721 -8.39 -7.68 -29.47
C TYR A 721 -9.69 -8.33 -29.01
N ARG A 722 -10.26 -9.17 -29.85
CA ARG A 722 -11.57 -9.76 -29.66
C ARG A 722 -11.51 -11.26 -29.87
N LEU A 723 -11.88 -12.00 -28.82
CA LEU A 723 -12.11 -13.44 -28.88
C LEU A 723 -13.58 -13.68 -29.20
N LYS A 724 -13.85 -14.37 -30.27
CA LYS A 724 -15.20 -14.79 -30.67
C LYS A 724 -15.30 -16.31 -30.67
N THR A 725 -16.29 -16.83 -29.98
CA THR A 725 -16.70 -18.24 -29.96
C THR A 725 -18.10 -18.37 -30.52
N SER A 726 -18.67 -19.58 -30.60
CA SER A 726 -20.04 -19.77 -31.01
C SER A 726 -21.07 -19.17 -30.05
N GLU A 727 -20.69 -19.04 -28.75
CA GLU A 727 -21.61 -18.62 -27.67
C GLU A 727 -21.36 -17.18 -27.20
N LYS A 728 -20.11 -16.74 -27.20
CA LYS A 728 -19.71 -15.46 -26.56
C LYS A 728 -18.69 -14.71 -27.36
N VAL A 729 -18.67 -13.40 -27.14
CA VAL A 729 -17.66 -12.48 -27.67
C VAL A 729 -17.07 -11.71 -26.49
N PHE A 730 -15.75 -11.72 -26.37
CA PHE A 730 -14.99 -10.98 -25.37
C PHE A 730 -14.08 -9.99 -26.09
N SER A 731 -13.87 -8.81 -25.50
CA SER A 731 -12.93 -7.83 -26.05
C SER A 731 -12.08 -7.26 -24.92
N LYS A 732 -10.80 -7.05 -25.20
CA LYS A 732 -9.86 -6.34 -24.34
C LYS A 732 -9.00 -5.41 -25.18
N ARG A 733 -8.29 -4.48 -24.54
CA ARG A 733 -7.40 -3.54 -25.23
C ARG A 733 -5.93 -3.88 -24.93
N PHE A 734 -5.05 -3.46 -25.83
CA PHE A 734 -3.61 -3.42 -25.56
C PHE A 734 -2.99 -2.13 -26.09
N THR A 735 -1.83 -1.79 -25.57
CA THR A 735 -1.01 -0.68 -26.04
C THR A 735 0.27 -1.25 -26.65
N LEU A 736 0.55 -0.86 -27.89
CA LEU A 736 1.79 -1.16 -28.60
C LEU A 736 2.69 0.06 -28.54
N ILE A 737 3.90 -0.13 -28.08
CA ILE A 737 4.97 0.87 -28.08
C ILE A 737 6.09 0.37 -28.99
N LYS A 738 6.55 1.18 -29.93
CA LYS A 738 7.73 0.89 -30.77
C LYS A 738 8.77 1.97 -30.58
#